data_7610e6ea0c8d1bad8425d7af263df72a
#
_entry.id   7610e6ea0c8d1bad8425d7af263df72a
#
_cell.length_a   1.000
_cell.length_b   1.000
_cell.length_c   1.000
_cell.angle_alpha   90.00
_cell.angle_beta   90.00
_cell.angle_gamma   90.00
#
_symmetry.space_group_name_H-M   'P 1'
#
loop_
_entity.id
_entity.type
_entity.pdbx_description
1 polymer ?
#
loop_
_entity_poly.entity_id
_entity_poly.type
_entity_poly.pdbx_seq_one_letter_code
_entity_poly.pdbx_strand_id
1 'polypeptide(L)'
;MHFLRFLVYICASHAVVLAQDQYNTKIDRRSIVQSFNPHRNASPDTTPLQVGNGNFAFGVDITGLQTFQPFATLSTWGWHNFSLPTTPGQTSVNDFTGLEWWTHDRLVNYDQPNPAENDISQWLIQNPQRINLGQIGLSFSDGDTTEDALENKSQVLDLWTGKISSSFEYKGEEVRVETWSASRSDTLGISIESALLSDGTLSVFFDFPLPTTNKFDAPSVGIFNATVNHTTTMTTDEKSANIRHDVDATTYYASIQWESRSEMSGPVNDTHRYTLKPENGVQKLQFSVAYSPEPSSHVASLEDISAASTDWWEEYWTTGAFIDLTSSTSPNATELQRRTILSQYLEAVNSASSNPPQESGLVNNGWYGKFHLEMVLWHSLHFARWNQWTLLRRSIPNTYQRFLASSVSRAAAQGYDGARWGKMTDPTGRSAPGEINSLLIWQQPHAMYFAELEYRSFPCNETLESWDEVLTGTADFMASYAWWNETTQVYDLGPPMYPVSENTNPNATVNPAFEIAYWRFGLDVAIQWKQRQALEVPADWVTVRDNLAPLPLTPEGDTFAVYEGIPNMWQNTTVQDHPAMAGIFGLLPPPGSGPSLNMTVVQNTHDKITQLWDLADCWGWDFPMLAMNSLRLGDVEQAIAYLLDPLFEFDDAGYPVGGIRVATPYFPGSGGFLLAMAMMAGGWDGDEGLHFPAEWNVKVEGFVPGL
;
A
#
# COMPACT_ATOMS: atom_id res chain seq x y z
N MET A 1 -34.82 -8.03 5.26
CA MET A 1 -35.05 -8.43 3.87
C MET A 1 -34.78 -7.21 2.98
N HIS A 2 -33.48 -6.95 2.71
CA HIS A 2 -33.07 -5.93 1.76
C HIS A 2 -32.06 -6.61 0.83
N PHE A 3 -32.50 -6.88 -0.38
CA PHE A 3 -31.65 -7.37 -1.47
C PHE A 3 -30.76 -6.21 -1.94
N LEU A 4 -29.46 -6.30 -1.66
CA LEU A 4 -28.45 -5.48 -2.35
C LEU A 4 -28.32 -6.01 -3.78
N ARG A 5 -28.79 -5.22 -4.74
CA ARG A 5 -28.52 -5.45 -6.17
C ARG A 5 -27.10 -4.99 -6.45
N PHE A 6 -26.20 -5.92 -6.71
CA PHE A 6 -24.96 -5.64 -7.42
C PHE A 6 -25.33 -5.29 -8.87
N LEU A 7 -25.33 -4.02 -9.20
CA LEU A 7 -25.34 -3.57 -10.59
C LEU A 7 -23.89 -3.68 -11.11
N VAL A 8 -23.65 -4.63 -11.99
CA VAL A 8 -22.44 -4.67 -12.80
C VAL A 8 -22.57 -3.54 -13.83
N TYR A 9 -21.78 -2.47 -13.63
CA TYR A 9 -21.71 -1.37 -14.58
C TYR A 9 -20.91 -1.79 -15.80
N ILE A 10 -21.58 -1.97 -16.91
CA ILE A 10 -20.95 -2.10 -18.23
C ILE A 10 -21.01 -0.72 -18.88
N CYS A 11 -19.99 0.10 -18.67
CA CYS A 11 -19.70 1.19 -19.59
C CYS A 11 -19.32 0.54 -20.93
N ALA A 12 -20.14 0.72 -21.95
CA ALA A 12 -19.80 0.26 -23.30
C ALA A 12 -18.47 0.93 -23.70
N SER A 13 -17.42 0.12 -23.76
CA SER A 13 -16.08 0.53 -24.11
C SER A 13 -16.06 1.13 -25.52
N HIS A 14 -16.05 2.44 -25.63
CA HIS A 14 -15.42 3.10 -26.77
C HIS A 14 -13.94 3.19 -26.44
N ALA A 15 -13.24 2.09 -26.68
CA ALA A 15 -11.79 2.09 -26.68
C ALA A 15 -11.34 3.08 -27.75
N VAL A 16 -10.73 4.17 -27.35
CA VAL A 16 -9.86 4.95 -28.23
C VAL A 16 -8.67 4.05 -28.49
N VAL A 17 -8.76 3.27 -29.56
CA VAL A 17 -7.63 2.56 -30.13
C VAL A 17 -6.77 3.63 -30.81
N LEU A 18 -5.80 4.16 -30.10
CA LEU A 18 -4.70 4.88 -30.74
C LEU A 18 -3.86 3.84 -31.48
N ALA A 19 -3.95 3.89 -32.79
CA ALA A 19 -3.19 3.05 -33.68
C ALA A 19 -1.69 3.40 -33.56
N GLN A 20 -0.89 2.52 -32.99
CA GLN A 20 0.51 2.38 -33.29
C GLN A 20 0.73 1.02 -33.95
N ASP A 21 0.47 0.97 -35.25
CA ASP A 21 0.96 -0.10 -36.13
C ASP A 21 2.41 0.22 -36.53
N GLN A 22 3.37 -0.20 -35.71
CA GLN A 22 4.72 -0.52 -36.19
C GLN A 22 5.34 -1.58 -35.28
N TYR A 23 5.57 -2.78 -35.88
CA TYR A 23 6.14 -3.99 -35.28
C TYR A 23 5.21 -4.84 -34.40
N ASN A 24 4.32 -5.55 -35.07
CA ASN A 24 3.37 -6.50 -34.49
C ASN A 24 4.04 -7.85 -34.13
N THR A 25 4.94 -7.87 -33.13
CA THR A 25 5.23 -9.09 -32.38
C THR A 25 4.65 -8.91 -31.00
N LYS A 26 3.53 -9.60 -30.73
CA LYS A 26 2.90 -9.64 -29.40
C LYS A 26 3.97 -9.99 -28.35
N ILE A 27 4.01 -9.26 -27.24
CA ILE A 27 4.94 -9.52 -26.13
C ILE A 27 4.63 -10.89 -25.53
N ASP A 28 5.63 -11.76 -25.42
CA ASP A 28 5.53 -13.04 -24.72
C ASP A 28 5.60 -12.80 -23.20
N ARG A 29 4.50 -12.28 -22.64
CA ARG A 29 4.40 -11.89 -21.23
C ARG A 29 4.73 -13.04 -20.30
N ARG A 30 4.27 -14.27 -20.62
CA ARG A 30 4.49 -15.46 -19.78
C ARG A 30 5.98 -15.79 -19.64
N SER A 31 6.69 -15.85 -20.74
CA SER A 31 8.13 -16.13 -20.74
C SER A 31 8.90 -15.06 -19.94
N ILE A 32 8.53 -13.78 -20.09
CA ILE A 32 9.17 -12.69 -19.37
C ILE A 32 8.88 -12.81 -17.86
N VAL A 33 7.62 -12.93 -17.46
CA VAL A 33 7.25 -13.03 -16.04
C VAL A 33 7.95 -14.21 -15.36
N GLN A 34 7.92 -15.39 -15.98
CA GLN A 34 8.55 -16.58 -15.42
C GLN A 34 10.08 -16.51 -15.36
N SER A 35 10.73 -15.71 -16.22
CA SER A 35 12.18 -15.50 -16.15
C SER A 35 12.65 -14.74 -14.89
N PHE A 36 11.73 -14.10 -14.20
CA PHE A 36 11.99 -13.36 -12.95
C PHE A 36 11.39 -14.04 -11.71
N ASN A 37 11.00 -15.31 -11.80
CA ASN A 37 10.55 -16.08 -10.63
C ASN A 37 11.62 -16.04 -9.54
N PRO A 38 11.31 -15.62 -8.30
CA PRO A 38 12.28 -15.64 -7.20
C PRO A 38 12.66 -17.07 -6.80
N HIS A 39 13.95 -17.27 -6.53
CA HIS A 39 14.53 -18.54 -6.08
C HIS A 39 15.30 -18.34 -4.78
N ARG A 40 15.06 -19.17 -3.78
CA ARG A 40 15.76 -19.15 -2.49
C ARG A 40 16.22 -20.53 -2.05
N ASN A 41 17.28 -20.54 -1.25
CA ASN A 41 17.81 -21.77 -0.61
C ASN A 41 17.99 -21.61 0.90
N ALA A 42 17.51 -20.51 1.46
CA ALA A 42 17.44 -20.22 2.89
C ALA A 42 16.25 -19.31 3.19
N SER A 43 15.77 -19.32 4.41
CA SER A 43 14.79 -18.36 4.89
C SER A 43 15.36 -16.96 4.92
N PRO A 44 14.61 -15.94 4.49
CA PRO A 44 15.01 -14.55 4.65
C PRO A 44 14.78 -14.07 6.09
N ASP A 45 15.40 -12.94 6.45
CA ASP A 45 15.20 -12.37 7.79
C ASP A 45 13.83 -11.67 7.93
N THR A 46 13.37 -10.92 6.91
CA THR A 46 12.19 -10.04 7.02
C THR A 46 11.26 -10.04 5.80
N THR A 47 11.70 -10.55 4.65
CA THR A 47 11.00 -10.44 3.36
C THR A 47 10.64 -11.81 2.79
N PRO A 48 9.60 -12.48 3.30
CA PRO A 48 9.23 -13.82 2.86
C PRO A 48 8.77 -13.86 1.40
N LEU A 49 8.87 -14.99 0.72
CA LEU A 49 8.00 -15.22 -0.42
C LEU A 49 6.56 -15.28 0.07
N GLN A 50 5.64 -14.68 -0.67
CA GLN A 50 4.23 -14.59 -0.28
C GLN A 50 3.31 -15.13 -1.37
N VAL A 51 2.22 -15.77 -0.93
CA VAL A 51 1.00 -15.96 -1.72
C VAL A 51 -0.11 -15.08 -1.15
N GLY A 52 -1.00 -14.58 -2.00
CA GLY A 52 -2.08 -13.70 -1.55
C GLY A 52 -2.96 -13.20 -2.69
N ASN A 53 -3.93 -12.32 -2.36
CA ASN A 53 -4.95 -11.85 -3.30
C ASN A 53 -5.30 -10.35 -3.16
N GLY A 54 -4.46 -9.61 -2.42
CA GLY A 54 -4.68 -8.21 -2.09
C GLY A 54 -5.45 -7.99 -0.77
N ASN A 55 -6.39 -8.86 -0.42
CA ASN A 55 -7.08 -8.83 0.87
C ASN A 55 -6.42 -9.69 1.94
N PHE A 56 -5.72 -10.72 1.52
CA PHE A 56 -5.08 -11.72 2.35
C PHE A 56 -3.70 -12.07 1.81
N ALA A 57 -2.73 -12.23 2.70
CA ALA A 57 -1.40 -12.72 2.34
C ALA A 57 -0.83 -13.65 3.41
N PHE A 58 -0.04 -14.61 2.94
CA PHE A 58 0.67 -15.61 3.73
C PHE A 58 2.14 -15.64 3.32
N GLY A 59 3.02 -15.20 4.22
CA GLY A 59 4.47 -15.26 4.04
C GLY A 59 5.02 -16.58 4.51
N VAL A 60 6.01 -17.13 3.79
CA VAL A 60 6.58 -18.43 4.10
C VAL A 60 8.10 -18.38 4.31
N ASP A 61 8.62 -19.27 5.15
CA ASP A 61 10.04 -19.58 5.25
C ASP A 61 10.45 -20.59 4.17
N ILE A 62 11.68 -21.06 4.20
CA ILE A 62 12.24 -21.97 3.19
C ILE A 62 11.47 -23.30 3.09
N THR A 63 10.70 -23.69 4.09
CA THR A 63 9.91 -24.91 4.06
C THR A 63 8.63 -24.81 3.22
N GLY A 64 8.28 -23.61 2.75
CA GLY A 64 7.02 -23.33 2.05
C GLY A 64 5.83 -23.10 2.98
N LEU A 65 6.08 -23.12 4.29
CA LEU A 65 5.18 -22.77 5.39
C LEU A 65 5.89 -21.78 6.33
N GLN A 66 5.52 -21.77 7.62
CA GLN A 66 6.09 -20.89 8.66
C GLN A 66 6.69 -21.77 9.78
N THR A 67 7.59 -22.66 9.41
CA THR A 67 8.13 -23.69 10.32
C THR A 67 9.11 -23.09 11.33
N PHE A 68 10.08 -22.31 10.85
CA PHE A 68 11.17 -21.73 11.63
C PHE A 68 10.98 -20.25 11.86
N GLN A 69 10.38 -19.55 10.89
CA GLN A 69 10.08 -18.11 10.96
C GLN A 69 8.56 -17.93 10.93
N PRO A 70 7.95 -17.40 12.01
CA PRO A 70 6.52 -17.15 12.04
C PRO A 70 6.20 -15.85 11.29
N PHE A 71 6.43 -15.83 9.97
CA PHE A 71 6.02 -14.72 9.12
C PHE A 71 4.51 -14.48 9.23
N ALA A 72 4.06 -13.31 8.78
CA ALA A 72 2.68 -12.93 9.00
C ALA A 72 1.70 -13.67 8.10
N THR A 73 0.55 -14.03 8.70
CA THR A 73 -0.70 -14.40 8.02
C THR A 73 -1.67 -13.25 8.27
N LEU A 74 -1.80 -12.33 7.32
CA LEU A 74 -2.57 -11.10 7.50
C LEU A 74 -3.75 -11.01 6.56
N SER A 75 -4.83 -10.40 7.07
CA SER A 75 -5.99 -10.04 6.27
C SER A 75 -6.44 -8.61 6.53
N THR A 76 -7.06 -7.99 5.53
CA THR A 76 -7.56 -6.62 5.63
C THR A 76 -8.72 -6.43 6.60
N TRP A 77 -9.37 -7.51 7.04
CA TRP A 77 -10.39 -7.47 8.09
C TRP A 77 -9.86 -7.81 9.49
N GLY A 78 -8.65 -8.34 9.63
CA GLY A 78 -8.08 -8.84 10.88
C GLY A 78 -7.64 -7.71 11.82
N TRP A 79 -8.59 -7.10 12.52
CA TRP A 79 -8.37 -5.98 13.44
C TRP A 79 -8.66 -6.36 14.88
N HIS A 80 -7.89 -5.78 15.80
CA HIS A 80 -8.06 -5.95 17.23
C HIS A 80 -7.95 -4.61 17.97
N ASN A 81 -8.79 -4.43 18.99
CA ASN A 81 -8.66 -3.38 19.98
C ASN A 81 -8.29 -3.98 21.33
N PHE A 82 -7.20 -3.52 21.90
CA PHE A 82 -6.93 -3.78 23.31
C PHE A 82 -7.94 -3.07 24.19
N SER A 83 -8.06 -3.51 25.44
CA SER A 83 -8.91 -2.86 26.43
C SER A 83 -8.57 -1.38 26.56
N LEU A 84 -9.61 -0.55 26.72
CA LEU A 84 -9.44 0.88 26.95
C LEU A 84 -8.66 1.15 28.23
N PRO A 85 -7.93 2.26 28.35
CA PRO A 85 -7.30 2.68 29.60
C PRO A 85 -8.29 2.78 30.75
N THR A 86 -7.82 2.58 31.97
CA THR A 86 -8.60 2.71 33.18
C THR A 86 -8.36 4.02 33.94
N THR A 87 -7.52 4.88 33.42
CA THR A 87 -7.19 6.20 33.98
C THR A 87 -8.44 7.08 33.96
N PRO A 88 -8.83 7.66 35.09
CA PRO A 88 -10.02 8.52 35.15
C PRO A 88 -9.99 9.66 34.14
N GLY A 89 -11.06 9.82 33.35
CA GLY A 89 -11.15 10.79 32.27
C GLY A 89 -10.46 10.37 30.96
N GLN A 90 -10.00 9.12 30.88
CA GLN A 90 -9.38 8.55 29.68
C GLN A 90 -9.87 7.11 29.43
N THR A 91 -11.13 6.83 29.73
CA THR A 91 -11.75 5.50 29.69
C THR A 91 -12.60 5.26 28.44
N SER A 92 -12.73 6.29 27.62
CA SER A 92 -13.50 6.26 26.36
C SER A 92 -12.74 6.99 25.26
N VAL A 93 -12.95 6.57 24.03
CA VAL A 93 -12.43 7.29 22.86
C VAL A 93 -12.96 8.74 22.77
N ASN A 94 -14.10 9.01 23.39
CA ASN A 94 -14.68 10.36 23.45
C ASN A 94 -14.04 11.24 24.53
N ASP A 95 -13.19 10.69 25.38
CA ASP A 95 -12.44 11.46 26.38
C ASP A 95 -11.22 12.17 25.75
N PHE A 96 -10.82 11.75 24.56
CA PHE A 96 -9.72 12.37 23.82
C PHE A 96 -10.16 13.71 23.23
N THR A 97 -9.41 14.76 23.54
CA THR A 97 -9.70 16.13 23.07
C THR A 97 -8.65 16.70 22.12
N GLY A 98 -7.46 16.09 22.03
CA GLY A 98 -6.38 16.58 21.18
C GLY A 98 -5.68 17.82 21.70
N LEU A 99 -5.09 18.61 20.79
CA LEU A 99 -4.40 19.87 21.10
C LEU A 99 -4.99 21.04 20.35
N GLU A 100 -5.08 22.19 21.04
CA GLU A 100 -5.48 23.46 20.44
C GLU A 100 -4.27 24.19 19.86
N TRP A 101 -4.45 24.69 18.63
CA TRP A 101 -3.46 25.50 17.93
C TRP A 101 -4.08 26.83 17.50
N TRP A 102 -3.35 27.91 17.68
CA TRP A 102 -3.71 29.20 17.09
C TRP A 102 -3.68 29.11 15.57
N THR A 103 -4.81 29.36 14.94
CA THR A 103 -5.03 29.31 13.52
C THR A 103 -5.73 30.59 13.11
N HIS A 104 -4.99 31.59 12.64
CA HIS A 104 -5.53 32.89 12.21
C HIS A 104 -6.59 33.43 13.20
N ASP A 105 -6.17 33.97 14.31
CA ASP A 105 -7.00 34.63 15.35
C ASP A 105 -8.05 33.74 16.05
N ARG A 106 -8.09 32.44 15.80
CA ARG A 106 -8.95 31.47 16.50
C ARG A 106 -8.17 30.25 16.98
N LEU A 107 -8.61 29.65 18.06
CA LEU A 107 -8.12 28.33 18.50
C LEU A 107 -8.87 27.24 17.75
N VAL A 108 -8.11 26.33 17.17
CA VAL A 108 -8.63 25.14 16.50
C VAL A 108 -8.06 23.91 17.20
N ASN A 109 -8.93 22.99 17.53
CA ASN A 109 -8.52 21.70 18.09
C ASN A 109 -8.18 20.71 16.97
N TYR A 110 -7.00 20.11 17.06
CA TYR A 110 -6.53 19.10 16.13
C TYR A 110 -6.30 17.75 16.84
N ASP A 111 -6.53 16.65 16.11
CA ASP A 111 -6.32 15.28 16.60
C ASP A 111 -4.81 14.99 16.77
N GLN A 112 -4.17 15.66 17.73
CA GLN A 112 -2.75 15.46 18.03
C GLN A 112 -2.58 14.86 19.42
N PRO A 113 -1.47 14.13 19.68
CA PRO A 113 -1.20 13.58 21.01
C PRO A 113 -1.22 14.66 22.07
N ASN A 114 -2.11 14.54 23.04
CA ASN A 114 -2.20 15.47 24.17
C ASN A 114 -1.48 14.84 25.39
N PRO A 115 -0.41 15.45 25.92
CA PRO A 115 0.30 14.91 27.09
C PRO A 115 -0.58 14.77 28.34
N ALA A 116 -1.62 15.60 28.48
CA ALA A 116 -2.59 15.50 29.59
C ALA A 116 -3.53 14.30 29.44
N GLU A 117 -3.63 13.73 28.25
CA GLU A 117 -4.50 12.62 27.88
C GLU A 117 -3.67 11.48 27.27
N ASN A 118 -2.45 11.28 27.80
CA ASN A 118 -1.47 10.37 27.18
C ASN A 118 -2.01 8.95 26.98
N ASP A 119 -2.74 8.40 27.96
CA ASP A 119 -3.17 7.00 27.89
C ASP A 119 -4.19 6.79 26.78
N ILE A 120 -5.19 7.66 26.66
CA ILE A 120 -6.16 7.56 25.56
C ILE A 120 -5.59 7.99 24.21
N SER A 121 -4.66 8.96 24.18
CA SER A 121 -3.93 9.34 22.98
C SER A 121 -3.14 8.17 22.41
N GLN A 122 -2.35 7.50 23.25
CA GLN A 122 -1.53 6.36 22.85
C GLN A 122 -2.41 5.16 22.47
N TRP A 123 -3.53 4.95 23.19
CA TRP A 123 -4.48 3.91 22.81
C TRP A 123 -5.05 4.14 21.40
N LEU A 124 -5.45 5.37 21.06
CA LEU A 124 -5.97 5.73 19.74
C LEU A 124 -4.93 5.61 18.62
N ILE A 125 -3.65 5.89 18.92
CA ILE A 125 -2.54 5.67 17.97
C ILE A 125 -2.40 4.18 17.68
N GLN A 126 -2.43 3.33 18.71
CA GLN A 126 -2.18 1.89 18.61
C GLN A 126 -3.40 1.10 18.13
N ASN A 127 -4.62 1.55 18.41
CA ASN A 127 -5.85 0.78 18.20
C ASN A 127 -6.82 1.43 17.20
N PRO A 128 -7.59 0.62 16.45
CA PRO A 128 -7.35 -0.79 16.25
C PRO A 128 -6.04 -1.04 15.52
N GLN A 129 -5.46 -2.22 15.75
CA GLN A 129 -4.29 -2.67 15.01
C GLN A 129 -4.58 -3.96 14.24
N ARG A 130 -3.78 -4.22 13.22
CA ARG A 130 -3.88 -5.46 12.44
C ARG A 130 -3.20 -6.60 13.21
N ILE A 131 -3.84 -7.78 13.17
CA ILE A 131 -3.35 -8.97 13.88
C ILE A 131 -2.94 -10.07 12.92
N ASN A 132 -1.98 -10.88 13.34
CA ASN A 132 -1.64 -12.15 12.69
C ASN A 132 -2.70 -13.20 13.03
N LEU A 133 -3.25 -13.84 11.99
CA LEU A 133 -4.34 -14.80 12.11
C LEU A 133 -3.87 -16.20 12.50
N GLY A 134 -2.57 -16.46 12.49
CA GLY A 134 -1.99 -17.74 12.91
C GLY A 134 -0.78 -18.15 12.08
N GLN A 135 -0.03 -19.07 12.64
CA GLN A 135 1.13 -19.70 12.04
C GLN A 135 0.76 -21.12 11.57
N ILE A 136 1.23 -21.50 10.40
CA ILE A 136 1.15 -22.87 9.90
C ILE A 136 2.56 -23.33 9.60
N GLY A 137 3.01 -24.44 10.19
CA GLY A 137 4.36 -24.93 10.00
C GLY A 137 4.46 -26.44 10.08
N LEU A 138 5.62 -26.97 9.70
CA LEU A 138 5.95 -28.38 9.82
C LEU A 138 6.41 -28.69 11.25
N SER A 139 5.96 -29.80 11.78
CA SER A 139 6.40 -30.34 13.07
C SER A 139 7.19 -31.62 12.85
N PHE A 140 8.43 -31.65 13.34
CA PHE A 140 9.31 -32.79 13.29
C PHE A 140 9.26 -33.55 14.64
N SER A 141 9.23 -34.85 14.61
CA SER A 141 9.09 -35.69 15.83
C SER A 141 10.23 -35.53 16.84
N ASP A 142 11.38 -34.99 16.41
CA ASP A 142 12.56 -34.77 17.28
C ASP A 142 12.45 -33.53 18.17
N GLY A 143 11.46 -32.67 17.93
CA GLY A 143 11.13 -31.50 18.77
C GLY A 143 11.96 -30.25 18.56
N ASP A 144 13.27 -30.34 18.41
CA ASP A 144 14.20 -29.20 18.35
C ASP A 144 14.87 -29.05 16.98
N THR A 145 14.20 -29.44 15.89
CA THR A 145 14.74 -29.31 14.54
C THR A 145 14.87 -27.84 14.17
N THR A 146 16.02 -27.44 13.69
CA THR A 146 16.31 -26.10 13.15
C THR A 146 16.47 -26.15 11.64
N GLU A 147 16.41 -25.01 10.98
CA GLU A 147 16.61 -24.90 9.52
C GLU A 147 17.95 -25.51 9.05
N ASP A 148 19.01 -25.43 9.87
CA ASP A 148 20.33 -25.98 9.56
C ASP A 148 20.34 -27.51 9.44
N ALA A 149 19.33 -28.19 9.97
CA ALA A 149 19.16 -29.63 9.83
C ALA A 149 18.59 -30.06 8.48
N LEU A 150 18.13 -29.11 7.67
CA LEU A 150 17.59 -29.34 6.34
C LEU A 150 18.68 -29.23 5.28
N GLU A 151 18.78 -30.24 4.41
CA GLU A 151 19.73 -30.30 3.31
C GLU A 151 19.03 -30.03 1.96
N ASN A 152 19.77 -29.68 0.93
CA ASN A 152 19.31 -29.53 -0.46
C ASN A 152 18.06 -28.63 -0.59
N LYS A 153 18.01 -27.54 0.20
CA LYS A 153 16.88 -26.61 0.24
C LYS A 153 16.72 -25.86 -1.09
N SER A 154 15.51 -25.78 -1.61
CA SER A 154 15.13 -25.01 -2.78
C SER A 154 13.69 -24.51 -2.67
N GLN A 155 13.48 -23.24 -2.95
CA GLN A 155 12.15 -22.63 -2.96
C GLN A 155 12.00 -21.73 -4.18
N VAL A 156 10.86 -21.81 -4.84
CA VAL A 156 10.51 -21.01 -6.02
C VAL A 156 9.10 -20.45 -5.88
N LEU A 157 8.94 -19.17 -6.17
CA LEU A 157 7.63 -18.57 -6.41
C LEU A 157 7.39 -18.49 -7.92
N ASP A 158 6.43 -19.21 -8.44
CA ASP A 158 5.95 -19.06 -9.81
C ASP A 158 4.98 -17.87 -9.87
N LEU A 159 5.47 -16.74 -10.36
CA LEU A 159 4.71 -15.49 -10.46
C LEU A 159 3.51 -15.60 -11.42
N TRP A 160 3.57 -16.53 -12.39
CA TRP A 160 2.50 -16.71 -13.36
C TRP A 160 1.27 -17.43 -12.79
N THR A 161 1.48 -18.25 -11.77
CA THR A 161 0.40 -19.05 -11.14
C THR A 161 0.15 -18.69 -9.69
N GLY A 162 1.00 -17.86 -9.08
CA GLY A 162 0.93 -17.51 -7.66
C GLY A 162 1.21 -18.70 -6.75
N LYS A 163 2.03 -19.68 -7.20
CA LYS A 163 2.39 -20.88 -6.46
C LYS A 163 3.78 -20.78 -5.86
N ILE A 164 3.92 -21.11 -4.58
CA ILE A 164 5.23 -21.39 -3.97
C ILE A 164 5.44 -22.89 -3.93
N SER A 165 6.61 -23.31 -4.44
CA SER A 165 7.09 -24.70 -4.36
C SER A 165 8.39 -24.73 -3.57
N SER A 166 8.42 -25.52 -2.50
CA SER A 166 9.60 -25.73 -1.65
C SER A 166 9.97 -27.21 -1.63
N SER A 167 11.26 -27.50 -1.64
CA SER A 167 11.79 -28.86 -1.45
C SER A 167 13.05 -28.81 -0.59
N PHE A 168 13.21 -29.83 0.22
CA PHE A 168 14.40 -30.04 1.05
C PHE A 168 14.51 -31.50 1.45
N GLU A 169 15.67 -31.90 1.97
CA GLU A 169 15.88 -33.22 2.55
C GLU A 169 15.99 -33.11 4.08
N TYR A 170 15.38 -34.04 4.78
CA TYR A 170 15.52 -34.25 6.22
C TYR A 170 15.76 -35.70 6.52
N LYS A 171 16.88 -36.04 7.19
CA LYS A 171 17.31 -37.42 7.47
C LYS A 171 17.40 -38.30 6.20
N GLY A 172 17.76 -37.71 5.08
CA GLY A 172 17.91 -38.38 3.79
C GLY A 172 16.60 -38.67 3.05
N GLU A 173 15.47 -38.15 3.53
CA GLU A 173 14.17 -38.24 2.88
C GLU A 173 13.73 -36.88 2.34
N GLU A 174 13.24 -36.85 1.12
CA GLU A 174 12.77 -35.63 0.48
C GLU A 174 11.40 -35.19 1.06
N VAL A 175 11.26 -33.86 1.26
CA VAL A 175 10.01 -33.21 1.58
C VAL A 175 9.71 -32.18 0.51
N ARG A 176 8.52 -32.22 -0.07
CA ARG A 176 8.00 -31.23 -1.03
C ARG A 176 6.77 -30.56 -0.45
N VAL A 177 6.74 -29.25 -0.53
CA VAL A 177 5.61 -28.42 -0.07
C VAL A 177 5.20 -27.47 -1.20
N GLU A 178 3.92 -27.47 -1.51
CA GLU A 178 3.32 -26.55 -2.44
C GLU A 178 2.24 -25.74 -1.75
N THR A 179 2.23 -24.42 -1.94
CA THR A 179 1.34 -23.48 -1.26
C THR A 179 0.72 -22.49 -2.24
N TRP A 180 -0.60 -22.30 -2.14
CA TRP A 180 -1.41 -21.35 -2.91
C TRP A 180 -2.33 -20.54 -2.01
N SER A 181 -2.72 -19.37 -2.48
CA SER A 181 -3.82 -18.57 -1.92
C SER A 181 -5.00 -18.54 -2.89
N ALA A 182 -6.20 -18.69 -2.37
CA ALA A 182 -7.41 -18.48 -3.14
C ALA A 182 -7.51 -17.02 -3.61
N SER A 183 -8.01 -16.81 -4.82
CA SER A 183 -8.09 -15.47 -5.43
C SER A 183 -9.20 -14.57 -4.85
N ARG A 184 -10.22 -15.14 -4.18
CA ARG A 184 -11.42 -14.41 -3.73
C ARG A 184 -11.80 -14.66 -2.26
N SER A 185 -10.99 -15.38 -1.51
CA SER A 185 -11.21 -15.65 -0.09
C SER A 185 -9.88 -15.78 0.63
N ASP A 186 -9.89 -15.60 1.94
CA ASP A 186 -8.73 -15.72 2.81
C ASP A 186 -8.47 -17.20 3.11
N THR A 187 -8.14 -17.94 2.06
CA THR A 187 -8.01 -19.40 2.10
C THR A 187 -6.70 -19.84 1.46
N LEU A 188 -5.98 -20.68 2.17
CA LEU A 188 -4.76 -21.33 1.71
C LEU A 188 -5.07 -22.77 1.25
N GLY A 189 -4.41 -23.21 0.18
CA GLY A 189 -4.34 -24.60 -0.23
C GLY A 189 -2.90 -25.07 -0.12
N ILE A 190 -2.68 -26.21 0.56
CA ILE A 190 -1.35 -26.74 0.88
C ILE A 190 -1.27 -28.22 0.54
N SER A 191 -0.18 -28.61 -0.15
CA SER A 191 0.14 -30.00 -0.44
C SER A 191 1.54 -30.33 0.08
N ILE A 192 1.67 -31.39 0.86
CA ILE A 192 2.94 -31.89 1.40
C ILE A 192 3.11 -33.33 0.96
N GLU A 193 4.27 -33.67 0.39
CA GLU A 193 4.62 -35.01 -0.05
C GLU A 193 5.96 -35.42 0.55
N SER A 194 5.98 -36.52 1.32
CA SER A 194 7.18 -37.12 1.92
C SER A 194 6.91 -38.50 2.50
N ALA A 195 7.92 -39.37 2.48
CA ALA A 195 7.91 -40.60 3.21
C ALA A 195 7.82 -40.41 4.74
N LEU A 196 8.32 -39.29 5.27
CA LEU A 196 8.32 -38.93 6.70
C LEU A 196 6.91 -38.71 7.28
N LEU A 197 5.91 -38.45 6.44
CA LEU A 197 4.51 -38.38 6.87
C LEU A 197 4.01 -39.78 7.29
N SER A 198 4.47 -40.84 6.60
CA SER A 198 3.95 -42.19 6.71
C SER A 198 4.32 -42.91 8.02
N ASP A 199 5.37 -42.46 8.70
CA ASP A 199 5.83 -43.02 9.99
C ASP A 199 5.61 -42.06 11.16
N GLY A 200 5.05 -40.88 10.87
CA GLY A 200 4.76 -39.84 11.85
C GLY A 200 5.96 -39.00 12.28
N THR A 201 7.08 -39.08 11.54
CA THR A 201 8.25 -38.17 11.73
C THR A 201 7.90 -36.75 11.39
N LEU A 202 7.01 -36.54 10.40
CA LEU A 202 6.55 -35.23 9.95
C LEU A 202 5.03 -35.10 10.16
N SER A 203 4.61 -33.92 10.64
CA SER A 203 3.22 -33.49 10.78
C SER A 203 3.12 -31.98 10.56
N VAL A 204 1.90 -31.40 10.66
CA VAL A 204 1.67 -29.96 10.50
C VAL A 204 1.16 -29.39 11.82
N PHE A 205 1.64 -28.21 12.21
CA PHE A 205 1.09 -27.49 13.34
C PHE A 205 0.40 -26.20 12.90
N PHE A 206 -0.57 -25.78 13.73
CA PHE A 206 -1.26 -24.49 13.69
C PHE A 206 -1.07 -23.82 15.04
N ASP A 207 -0.60 -22.59 15.07
CA ASP A 207 -0.36 -21.83 16.31
C ASP A 207 -0.95 -20.43 16.22
N PHE A 208 -1.49 -19.92 17.32
CA PHE A 208 -2.24 -18.68 17.34
C PHE A 208 -1.61 -17.70 18.34
N PRO A 209 -1.10 -16.53 17.85
CA PRO A 209 -0.40 -15.59 18.72
C PRO A 209 -1.35 -14.66 19.46
N LEU A 210 -0.90 -14.15 20.62
CA LEU A 210 -1.47 -12.95 21.21
C LEU A 210 -1.05 -11.74 20.38
N PRO A 211 -1.93 -10.78 20.07
CA PRO A 211 -1.56 -9.53 19.43
C PRO A 211 -0.49 -8.75 20.19
N THR A 212 0.34 -8.00 19.48
CA THR A 212 1.38 -7.14 20.04
C THR A 212 0.93 -5.69 20.03
N THR A 213 1.56 -4.84 20.88
CA THR A 213 1.36 -3.38 20.86
C THR A 213 2.47 -2.63 20.13
N ASN A 214 3.37 -3.33 19.44
CA ASN A 214 4.48 -2.73 18.74
C ASN A 214 4.02 -2.02 17.46
N LYS A 215 4.62 -0.86 17.18
CA LYS A 215 4.35 -0.07 15.97
C LYS A 215 4.83 -0.77 14.69
N PHE A 216 5.97 -1.46 14.79
CA PHE A 216 6.55 -2.29 13.76
C PHE A 216 6.89 -3.63 14.38
N ASP A 217 6.23 -4.66 13.96
CA ASP A 217 6.46 -6.03 14.42
C ASP A 217 6.90 -6.85 13.20
N ALA A 218 8.20 -7.10 13.11
CA ALA A 218 8.82 -7.82 12.01
C ALA A 218 10.00 -8.67 12.53
N PRO A 219 10.27 -9.83 11.97
CA PRO A 219 9.54 -10.49 10.86
C PRO A 219 8.19 -11.07 11.28
N SER A 220 7.96 -11.22 12.59
CA SER A 220 6.78 -11.90 13.13
C SER A 220 5.83 -10.88 13.75
N VAL A 221 4.56 -10.97 13.41
CA VAL A 221 3.51 -10.16 14.04
C VAL A 221 2.86 -11.00 15.13
N GLY A 222 2.92 -10.52 16.40
CA GLY A 222 2.31 -11.20 17.53
C GLY A 222 3.29 -11.95 18.44
N ILE A 223 2.76 -12.45 19.56
CA ILE A 223 3.50 -13.10 20.64
C ILE A 223 3.08 -14.57 20.71
N PHE A 224 3.85 -15.46 20.08
CA PHE A 224 3.54 -16.88 19.97
C PHE A 224 3.79 -17.68 21.25
N ASN A 225 4.61 -17.20 22.17
CA ASN A 225 4.86 -17.84 23.45
C ASN A 225 3.93 -17.36 24.57
N ALA A 226 2.97 -16.49 24.27
CA ALA A 226 1.92 -16.14 25.21
C ALA A 226 0.94 -17.31 25.38
N THR A 227 0.62 -17.67 26.62
CA THR A 227 -0.32 -18.75 26.94
C THR A 227 -1.50 -18.26 27.75
N VAL A 228 -1.54 -16.98 28.03
CA VAL A 228 -2.60 -16.30 28.81
C VAL A 228 -3.11 -15.06 28.05
N ASN A 229 -4.24 -14.54 28.47
CA ASN A 229 -4.90 -13.36 27.90
C ASN A 229 -5.54 -13.58 26.52
N HIS A 230 -5.52 -14.79 25.99
CA HIS A 230 -6.31 -15.23 24.85
C HIS A 230 -6.67 -16.71 25.01
N THR A 231 -7.64 -17.17 24.25
CA THR A 231 -8.07 -18.57 24.30
C THR A 231 -8.31 -19.13 22.90
N THR A 232 -8.03 -20.42 22.73
CA THR A 232 -8.42 -21.13 21.51
C THR A 232 -9.26 -22.35 21.89
N THR A 233 -10.26 -22.65 21.06
CA THR A 233 -11.10 -23.84 21.19
C THR A 233 -11.28 -24.49 19.84
N MET A 234 -11.34 -25.83 19.81
CA MET A 234 -11.45 -26.58 18.57
C MET A 234 -12.69 -27.47 18.58
N THR A 235 -13.36 -27.52 17.45
CA THR A 235 -14.36 -28.54 17.13
C THR A 235 -13.88 -29.32 15.91
N THR A 236 -14.05 -30.63 15.90
CA THR A 236 -13.56 -31.53 14.82
C THR A 236 -14.67 -32.42 14.32
N ASP A 237 -14.59 -32.71 13.00
CA ASP A 237 -15.29 -33.81 12.33
C ASP A 237 -14.25 -34.75 11.69
N GLU A 238 -14.70 -35.75 10.93
CA GLU A 238 -13.83 -36.78 10.34
C GLU A 238 -12.70 -36.18 9.46
N LYS A 239 -12.96 -35.09 8.73
CA LYS A 239 -12.02 -34.46 7.79
C LYS A 239 -11.96 -32.95 7.89
N SER A 240 -12.42 -32.40 9.00
CA SER A 240 -12.39 -30.96 9.20
C SER A 240 -12.22 -30.60 10.66
N ALA A 241 -11.72 -29.37 10.89
CA ALA A 241 -11.65 -28.76 12.19
C ALA A 241 -11.95 -27.25 12.08
N ASN A 242 -12.61 -26.73 13.10
CA ASN A 242 -12.76 -25.29 13.29
C ASN A 242 -12.06 -24.90 14.58
N ILE A 243 -11.04 -24.06 14.48
CA ILE A 243 -10.36 -23.48 15.63
C ILE A 243 -10.86 -22.05 15.77
N ARG A 244 -11.51 -21.78 16.89
CA ARG A 244 -11.93 -20.45 17.31
C ARG A 244 -10.84 -19.83 18.15
N HIS A 245 -10.45 -18.60 17.84
CA HIS A 245 -9.52 -17.80 18.63
C HIS A 245 -10.23 -16.57 19.19
N ASP A 246 -10.17 -16.41 20.51
CA ASP A 246 -10.75 -15.29 21.25
C ASP A 246 -9.65 -14.47 21.94
N VAL A 247 -9.63 -13.16 21.64
CA VAL A 247 -8.74 -12.18 22.27
C VAL A 247 -9.57 -10.97 22.65
N ASP A 248 -9.77 -10.72 23.93
CA ASP A 248 -10.66 -9.67 24.43
C ASP A 248 -12.04 -9.71 23.74
N ALA A 249 -12.39 -8.67 22.99
CA ALA A 249 -13.63 -8.60 22.23
C ALA A 249 -13.53 -9.10 20.78
N THR A 250 -12.35 -9.53 20.35
CA THR A 250 -12.09 -10.02 18.99
C THR A 250 -12.21 -11.53 18.96
N THR A 251 -13.02 -12.03 18.04
CA THR A 251 -13.13 -13.47 17.76
C THR A 251 -12.94 -13.70 16.26
N TYR A 252 -12.20 -14.75 15.91
CA TYR A 252 -12.12 -15.22 14.52
C TYR A 252 -11.88 -16.73 14.50
N TYR A 253 -11.94 -17.30 13.29
CA TYR A 253 -11.89 -18.74 13.08
C TYR A 253 -10.85 -19.10 12.03
N ALA A 254 -10.13 -20.22 12.27
CA ALA A 254 -9.40 -20.96 11.26
C ALA A 254 -10.18 -22.26 10.99
N SER A 255 -10.82 -22.32 9.82
CA SER A 255 -11.57 -23.50 9.36
C SER A 255 -10.65 -24.34 8.47
N ILE A 256 -10.37 -25.57 8.87
CA ILE A 256 -9.40 -26.45 8.22
C ILE A 256 -10.13 -27.65 7.65
N GLN A 257 -9.81 -28.04 6.42
CA GLN A 257 -10.32 -29.23 5.76
C GLN A 257 -9.16 -30.01 5.12
N TRP A 258 -9.14 -31.31 5.26
CA TRP A 258 -8.10 -32.19 4.69
C TRP A 258 -8.70 -33.38 3.93
N GLU A 259 -7.93 -33.89 2.99
CA GLU A 259 -8.40 -34.97 2.10
C GLU A 259 -7.95 -36.38 2.57
N SER A 260 -6.70 -36.48 3.00
CA SER A 260 -6.09 -37.73 3.45
C SER A 260 -6.59 -38.14 4.84
N ARG A 261 -6.49 -39.42 5.17
CA ARG A 261 -6.75 -39.91 6.54
C ARG A 261 -5.75 -39.29 7.50
N SER A 262 -6.23 -38.42 8.38
CA SER A 262 -5.43 -37.66 9.33
C SER A 262 -6.26 -37.36 10.57
N GLU A 263 -5.59 -37.07 11.68
CA GLU A 263 -6.19 -36.71 12.95
C GLU A 263 -5.74 -35.29 13.34
N MET A 264 -6.68 -34.45 13.76
CA MET A 264 -6.42 -33.16 14.35
C MET A 264 -6.50 -33.25 15.87
N SER A 265 -5.47 -32.79 16.56
CA SER A 265 -5.37 -32.85 18.03
C SER A 265 -4.83 -31.53 18.61
N GLY A 266 -5.04 -31.31 19.91
CA GLY A 266 -4.56 -30.16 20.63
C GLY A 266 -5.66 -29.43 21.42
N PRO A 267 -5.38 -28.29 22.08
CA PRO A 267 -4.06 -27.68 22.14
C PRO A 267 -3.06 -28.49 22.97
N VAL A 268 -1.77 -28.35 22.64
CA VAL A 268 -0.70 -29.10 23.32
C VAL A 268 -0.26 -28.32 24.56
N ASN A 269 -0.33 -28.94 25.74
CA ASN A 269 0.30 -28.47 27.00
C ASN A 269 0.08 -26.97 27.32
N ASP A 270 -1.16 -26.52 27.46
CA ASP A 270 -1.51 -25.13 27.76
C ASP A 270 -1.02 -24.10 26.74
N THR A 271 -0.69 -24.53 25.50
CA THR A 271 -0.39 -23.66 24.38
C THR A 271 -1.64 -23.41 23.53
N HIS A 272 -1.49 -22.63 22.45
CA HIS A 272 -2.51 -22.43 21.42
C HIS A 272 -2.17 -23.19 20.14
N ARG A 273 -1.35 -24.23 20.26
CA ARG A 273 -0.84 -25.05 19.16
C ARG A 273 -1.64 -26.32 18.99
N TYR A 274 -2.08 -26.58 17.77
CA TYR A 274 -2.79 -27.76 17.30
C TYR A 274 -1.95 -28.51 16.28
N THR A 275 -2.17 -29.81 16.13
CA THR A 275 -1.40 -30.65 15.22
C THR A 275 -2.33 -31.47 14.33
N LEU A 276 -2.12 -31.39 13.00
CA LEU A 276 -2.71 -32.29 12.01
C LEU A 276 -1.69 -33.37 11.67
N LYS A 277 -1.97 -34.59 12.08
CA LYS A 277 -1.09 -35.74 11.90
C LYS A 277 -1.73 -36.77 10.93
N PRO A 278 -1.08 -37.08 9.80
CA PRO A 278 -1.51 -38.13 8.92
C PRO A 278 -1.46 -39.51 9.60
N GLU A 279 -2.38 -40.41 9.23
CA GLU A 279 -2.30 -41.81 9.62
C GLU A 279 -1.07 -42.51 9.00
N ASN A 280 -0.59 -43.56 9.66
CA ASN A 280 0.54 -44.33 9.16
C ASN A 280 0.30 -44.84 7.74
N GLY A 281 1.31 -44.71 6.89
CA GLY A 281 1.27 -45.10 5.48
C GLY A 281 0.80 -44.01 4.53
N VAL A 282 0.36 -42.82 5.02
CA VAL A 282 0.04 -41.65 4.21
C VAL A 282 1.34 -40.94 3.86
N GLN A 283 1.65 -40.79 2.59
CA GLN A 283 2.84 -40.06 2.09
C GLN A 283 2.51 -38.70 1.44
N LYS A 284 1.21 -38.41 1.31
CA LYS A 284 0.74 -37.12 0.76
C LYS A 284 -0.38 -36.58 1.63
N LEU A 285 -0.15 -35.38 2.20
CA LEU A 285 -1.11 -34.64 2.98
C LEU A 285 -1.55 -33.39 2.20
N GLN A 286 -2.85 -33.28 1.91
CA GLN A 286 -3.46 -32.17 1.24
C GLN A 286 -4.53 -31.58 2.15
N PHE A 287 -4.47 -30.26 2.36
CA PHE A 287 -5.43 -29.57 3.22
C PHE A 287 -5.60 -28.11 2.79
N SER A 288 -6.70 -27.52 3.22
CA SER A 288 -7.01 -26.11 3.03
C SER A 288 -7.33 -25.45 4.35
N VAL A 289 -7.02 -24.17 4.49
CA VAL A 289 -7.28 -23.36 5.70
C VAL A 289 -7.93 -22.05 5.30
N ALA A 290 -9.14 -21.80 5.80
CA ALA A 290 -9.86 -20.54 5.60
C ALA A 290 -9.90 -19.75 6.91
N TYR A 291 -9.50 -18.48 6.84
CA TYR A 291 -9.61 -17.53 7.96
C TYR A 291 -10.80 -16.61 7.76
N SER A 292 -11.61 -16.42 8.81
CA SER A 292 -12.81 -15.57 8.74
C SER A 292 -13.28 -15.12 10.12
N PRO A 293 -14.04 -14.00 10.22
CA PRO A 293 -14.67 -13.60 11.47
C PRO A 293 -15.79 -14.54 11.93
N GLU A 294 -16.33 -15.36 11.05
CA GLU A 294 -17.38 -16.34 11.34
C GLU A 294 -16.94 -17.75 10.92
N PRO A 295 -17.39 -18.80 11.61
CA PRO A 295 -16.99 -20.17 11.27
C PRO A 295 -17.49 -20.53 9.86
N SER A 296 -16.60 -21.10 9.03
CA SER A 296 -16.97 -21.59 7.71
C SER A 296 -17.36 -23.08 7.81
N SER A 297 -18.53 -23.40 7.28
CA SER A 297 -18.96 -24.81 7.13
C SER A 297 -18.41 -25.48 5.87
N HIS A 298 -17.81 -24.69 4.97
CA HIS A 298 -17.23 -25.18 3.72
C HIS A 298 -15.95 -24.43 3.42
N VAL A 299 -14.86 -25.18 3.29
CA VAL A 299 -13.57 -24.68 2.85
C VAL A 299 -13.32 -25.21 1.44
N ALA A 300 -12.87 -24.35 0.53
CA ALA A 300 -12.58 -24.75 -0.84
C ALA A 300 -11.52 -25.87 -0.87
N SER A 301 -11.63 -26.80 -1.82
CA SER A 301 -10.65 -27.84 -2.01
C SER A 301 -9.31 -27.28 -2.52
N LEU A 302 -8.22 -28.00 -2.32
CA LEU A 302 -6.92 -27.61 -2.87
C LEU A 302 -6.98 -27.47 -4.40
N GLU A 303 -7.72 -28.35 -5.09
CA GLU A 303 -7.90 -28.30 -6.55
C GLU A 303 -8.58 -26.99 -6.98
N ASP A 304 -9.68 -26.61 -6.30
CA ASP A 304 -10.38 -25.35 -6.59
C ASP A 304 -9.50 -24.13 -6.30
N ILE A 305 -8.74 -24.13 -5.20
CA ILE A 305 -7.85 -23.03 -4.84
C ILE A 305 -6.73 -22.88 -5.87
N SER A 306 -6.06 -23.96 -6.24
CA SER A 306 -4.95 -23.93 -7.17
C SER A 306 -5.38 -23.50 -8.58
N ALA A 307 -6.55 -23.96 -9.02
CA ALA A 307 -7.15 -23.55 -10.29
C ALA A 307 -7.51 -22.06 -10.26
N ALA A 308 -8.22 -21.61 -9.22
CA ALA A 308 -8.62 -20.21 -9.08
C ALA A 308 -7.42 -19.23 -8.95
N SER A 309 -6.34 -19.65 -8.29
CA SER A 309 -5.08 -18.89 -8.23
C SER A 309 -4.45 -18.75 -9.61
N THR A 310 -4.32 -19.87 -10.31
CA THR A 310 -3.74 -19.90 -11.66
C THR A 310 -4.53 -19.03 -12.63
N ASP A 311 -5.85 -19.20 -12.68
CA ASP A 311 -6.75 -18.42 -13.57
C ASP A 311 -6.66 -16.92 -13.28
N TRP A 312 -6.63 -16.53 -12.00
CA TRP A 312 -6.55 -15.12 -11.61
C TRP A 312 -5.22 -14.48 -11.98
N TRP A 313 -4.09 -15.17 -11.73
CA TRP A 313 -2.77 -14.65 -12.10
C TRP A 313 -2.55 -14.62 -13.61
N GLU A 314 -3.07 -15.61 -14.34
CA GLU A 314 -3.04 -15.61 -15.80
C GLU A 314 -3.87 -14.46 -16.38
N GLU A 315 -5.05 -14.17 -15.82
CA GLU A 315 -5.85 -12.98 -16.17
C GLU A 315 -5.09 -11.70 -15.86
N TYR A 316 -4.49 -11.58 -14.66
CA TYR A 316 -3.72 -10.42 -14.24
C TYR A 316 -2.58 -10.09 -15.22
N TRP A 317 -1.76 -11.07 -15.56
CA TRP A 317 -0.60 -10.86 -16.44
C TRP A 317 -0.97 -10.68 -17.91
N THR A 318 -2.11 -11.18 -18.36
CA THR A 318 -2.56 -11.06 -19.76
C THR A 318 -3.42 -9.83 -20.01
N THR A 319 -3.88 -9.14 -18.98
CA THR A 319 -4.66 -7.88 -19.07
C THR A 319 -3.81 -6.67 -18.68
N GLY A 320 -4.33 -5.46 -18.92
CA GLY A 320 -3.63 -4.22 -18.61
C GLY A 320 -2.38 -3.97 -19.46
N ALA A 321 -1.56 -3.05 -18.96
CA ALA A 321 -0.33 -2.66 -19.62
C ALA A 321 0.81 -3.65 -19.35
N PHE A 322 1.82 -3.63 -20.25
CA PHE A 322 3.02 -4.43 -20.09
C PHE A 322 4.22 -3.74 -20.77
N ILE A 323 5.41 -3.95 -20.21
CA ILE A 323 6.68 -3.50 -20.77
C ILE A 323 7.63 -4.67 -20.95
N ASP A 324 8.35 -4.70 -22.07
CA ASP A 324 9.42 -5.65 -22.37
C ASP A 324 10.72 -4.90 -22.64
N LEU A 325 11.67 -5.00 -21.70
CA LEU A 325 13.02 -4.47 -21.79
C LEU A 325 14.05 -5.59 -22.04
N THR A 326 13.61 -6.86 -22.12
CA THR A 326 14.49 -8.04 -22.11
C THR A 326 15.41 -8.15 -23.32
N SER A 327 15.05 -7.50 -24.42
CA SER A 327 15.90 -7.44 -25.63
C SER A 327 16.98 -6.35 -25.58
N SER A 328 16.99 -5.52 -24.53
CA SER A 328 18.04 -4.52 -24.28
C SER A 328 19.26 -5.18 -23.65
N THR A 329 20.46 -4.77 -24.06
CA THR A 329 21.71 -5.34 -23.53
C THR A 329 22.24 -4.63 -22.29
N SER A 330 21.58 -3.56 -21.85
CA SER A 330 21.96 -2.79 -20.67
C SER A 330 21.60 -3.55 -19.38
N PRO A 331 22.53 -3.68 -18.41
CA PRO A 331 22.21 -4.20 -17.08
C PRO A 331 21.10 -3.41 -16.38
N ASN A 332 21.04 -2.09 -16.59
CA ASN A 332 20.00 -1.22 -16.04
C ASN A 332 18.62 -1.60 -16.57
N ALA A 333 18.49 -1.92 -17.86
CA ALA A 333 17.24 -2.38 -18.43
C ALA A 333 16.77 -3.71 -17.81
N THR A 334 17.70 -4.64 -17.59
CA THR A 334 17.42 -5.93 -16.93
C THR A 334 16.95 -5.72 -15.51
N GLU A 335 17.60 -4.85 -14.74
CA GLU A 335 17.21 -4.58 -13.34
C GLU A 335 15.88 -3.83 -13.26
N LEU A 336 15.62 -2.84 -14.13
CA LEU A 336 14.30 -2.18 -14.19
C LEU A 336 13.20 -3.17 -14.56
N GLN A 337 13.46 -4.11 -15.49
CA GLN A 337 12.50 -5.16 -15.84
C GLN A 337 12.21 -6.07 -14.64
N ARG A 338 13.27 -6.51 -13.93
CA ARG A 338 13.14 -7.34 -12.73
C ARG A 338 12.29 -6.63 -11.65
N ARG A 339 12.65 -5.40 -11.31
CA ARG A 339 11.89 -4.60 -10.33
C ARG A 339 10.45 -4.42 -10.77
N THR A 340 10.20 -4.18 -12.06
CA THR A 340 8.85 -4.02 -12.60
C THR A 340 7.98 -5.27 -12.38
N ILE A 341 8.46 -6.44 -12.77
CA ILE A 341 7.68 -7.69 -12.65
C ILE A 341 7.44 -8.03 -11.18
N LEU A 342 8.48 -7.93 -10.34
CA LEU A 342 8.36 -8.28 -8.92
C LEU A 342 7.48 -7.28 -8.16
N SER A 343 7.60 -5.98 -8.42
CA SER A 343 6.72 -4.96 -7.82
C SER A 343 5.26 -5.15 -8.23
N GLN A 344 4.98 -5.49 -9.49
CA GLN A 344 3.61 -5.77 -9.93
C GLN A 344 3.00 -6.96 -9.17
N TYR A 345 3.74 -8.04 -8.99
CA TYR A 345 3.28 -9.18 -8.19
C TYR A 345 3.01 -8.77 -6.74
N LEU A 346 3.99 -8.13 -6.11
CA LEU A 346 3.91 -7.77 -4.69
C LEU A 346 2.80 -6.73 -4.42
N GLU A 347 2.62 -5.73 -5.28
CA GLU A 347 1.51 -4.77 -5.15
C GLU A 347 0.14 -5.44 -5.33
N ALA A 348 0.03 -6.41 -6.24
CA ALA A 348 -1.20 -7.18 -6.39
C ALA A 348 -1.52 -8.04 -5.15
N VAL A 349 -0.49 -8.61 -4.50
CA VAL A 349 -0.64 -9.38 -3.24
C VAL A 349 -0.94 -8.50 -2.04
N ASN A 350 -0.34 -7.31 -1.94
CA ASN A 350 -0.30 -6.52 -0.72
C ASN A 350 -1.20 -5.28 -0.74
N SER A 351 -1.43 -4.66 -1.92
CA SER A 351 -2.09 -3.35 -2.03
C SER A 351 -3.39 -3.38 -2.82
N ALA A 352 -3.68 -4.44 -3.59
CA ALA A 352 -4.90 -4.56 -4.39
C ALA A 352 -6.11 -5.04 -3.58
N SER A 353 -6.35 -4.46 -2.42
CA SER A 353 -7.39 -4.89 -1.47
C SER A 353 -8.71 -4.14 -1.65
N SER A 354 -9.74 -4.56 -0.92
CA SER A 354 -11.01 -3.82 -0.77
C SER A 354 -10.92 -2.65 0.22
N ASN A 355 -9.79 -2.50 0.89
CA ASN A 355 -9.47 -1.42 1.82
C ASN A 355 -8.22 -0.67 1.34
N PRO A 356 -8.00 0.57 1.79
CA PRO A 356 -6.73 1.25 1.51
C PRO A 356 -5.56 0.44 2.06
N PRO A 357 -4.43 0.39 1.35
CA PRO A 357 -3.25 -0.30 1.81
C PRO A 357 -2.63 0.36 3.04
N GLN A 358 -1.88 -0.40 3.79
CA GLN A 358 -0.92 0.07 4.78
C GLN A 358 0.48 0.12 4.18
N GLU A 359 1.39 0.91 4.74
CA GLU A 359 2.71 1.14 4.13
C GLU A 359 3.57 -0.13 4.03
N SER A 360 3.42 -1.07 4.95
CA SER A 360 4.11 -2.36 4.94
C SER A 360 3.34 -3.47 4.22
N GLY A 361 2.29 -3.16 3.48
CA GLY A 361 1.44 -4.15 2.84
C GLY A 361 0.83 -5.13 3.85
N LEU A 362 0.79 -6.41 3.50
CA LEU A 362 0.37 -7.52 4.36
C LEU A 362 1.58 -8.38 4.79
N VAL A 363 2.77 -7.77 4.94
CA VAL A 363 4.00 -8.45 5.37
C VAL A 363 4.20 -8.31 6.87
N ASN A 364 3.94 -7.12 7.42
CA ASN A 364 3.99 -6.86 8.85
C ASN A 364 2.93 -5.81 9.23
N ASN A 365 2.88 -5.40 10.51
CA ASN A 365 1.90 -4.43 10.98
C ASN A 365 2.48 -3.00 11.11
N GLY A 366 3.32 -2.56 10.19
CA GLY A 366 3.87 -1.21 10.19
C GLY A 366 2.80 -0.15 10.40
N TRP A 367 3.05 0.80 11.30
CA TRP A 367 2.05 1.76 11.80
C TRP A 367 0.75 1.11 12.28
N TYR A 368 0.88 -0.03 12.97
CA TYR A 368 -0.25 -0.84 13.48
C TYR A 368 -1.19 -1.38 12.38
N GLY A 369 -0.75 -1.35 11.12
CA GLY A 369 -1.55 -1.76 9.98
C GLY A 369 -2.68 -0.80 9.60
N LYS A 370 -2.68 0.43 10.11
CA LYS A 370 -3.69 1.44 9.77
C LYS A 370 -3.60 1.87 8.31
N PHE A 371 -4.71 2.39 7.78
CA PHE A 371 -4.78 2.90 6.42
C PHE A 371 -4.08 4.27 6.32
N HIS A 372 -3.24 4.44 5.34
CA HIS A 372 -2.54 5.69 5.06
C HIS A 372 -3.14 6.39 3.84
N LEU A 373 -4.11 7.31 4.03
CA LEU A 373 -4.67 8.10 2.93
C LEU A 373 -3.66 9.12 2.38
N GLU A 374 -2.61 9.40 3.12
CA GLU A 374 -1.46 10.14 2.63
C GLU A 374 -0.69 9.38 1.55
N MET A 375 -0.38 8.09 1.82
CA MET A 375 0.42 7.25 0.95
C MET A 375 -0.39 6.52 -0.13
N VAL A 376 -1.72 6.58 -0.06
CA VAL A 376 -2.59 5.84 -0.99
C VAL A 376 -2.34 6.17 -2.46
N LEU A 377 -1.87 7.37 -2.76
CA LEU A 377 -1.49 7.77 -4.11
C LEU A 377 -0.30 6.93 -4.60
N TRP A 378 0.75 6.81 -3.80
CA TRP A 378 1.94 6.03 -4.14
C TRP A 378 1.66 4.53 -4.23
N HIS A 379 0.81 3.99 -3.36
CA HIS A 379 0.42 2.58 -3.40
C HIS A 379 -0.46 2.20 -4.59
N SER A 380 -1.32 3.12 -5.07
CA SER A 380 -2.47 2.69 -5.88
C SER A 380 -2.59 3.39 -7.23
N LEU A 381 -1.99 4.57 -7.42
CA LEU A 381 -2.15 5.33 -8.66
C LEU A 381 -1.57 4.59 -9.87
N HIS A 382 -0.53 3.80 -9.67
CA HIS A 382 0.06 2.99 -10.73
C HIS A 382 -0.95 2.02 -11.36
N PHE A 383 -1.93 1.46 -10.61
CA PHE A 383 -2.94 0.58 -11.19
C PHE A 383 -3.72 1.26 -12.32
N ALA A 384 -4.04 2.57 -12.20
CA ALA A 384 -4.67 3.34 -13.27
C ALA A 384 -3.76 3.43 -14.49
N ARG A 385 -2.48 3.77 -14.29
CA ARG A 385 -1.50 3.95 -15.35
C ARG A 385 -1.15 2.65 -16.08
N TRP A 386 -1.14 1.52 -15.35
CA TRP A 386 -0.97 0.17 -15.88
C TRP A 386 -2.27 -0.45 -16.40
N ASN A 387 -3.34 0.34 -16.49
CA ASN A 387 -4.67 -0.10 -16.97
C ASN A 387 -5.24 -1.29 -16.20
N GLN A 388 -4.99 -1.34 -14.89
CA GLN A 388 -5.48 -2.34 -13.94
C GLN A 388 -6.65 -1.77 -13.11
N TRP A 389 -7.64 -1.21 -13.79
CA TRP A 389 -8.76 -0.50 -13.17
C TRP A 389 -9.59 -1.35 -12.22
N THR A 390 -9.69 -2.65 -12.51
CA THR A 390 -10.41 -3.60 -11.62
C THR A 390 -9.80 -3.62 -10.23
N LEU A 391 -8.47 -3.54 -10.12
CA LEU A 391 -7.76 -3.53 -8.83
C LEU A 391 -7.91 -2.19 -8.14
N LEU A 392 -7.73 -1.07 -8.83
CA LEU A 392 -7.92 0.27 -8.27
C LEU A 392 -9.33 0.44 -7.69
N ARG A 393 -10.35 0.01 -8.44
CA ARG A 393 -11.76 0.15 -8.06
C ARG A 393 -12.18 -0.75 -6.90
N ARG A 394 -11.38 -1.72 -6.51
CA ARG A 394 -11.65 -2.50 -5.28
C ARG A 394 -11.69 -1.63 -4.04
N SER A 395 -10.76 -0.66 -3.91
CA SER A 395 -10.64 0.16 -2.70
C SER A 395 -10.93 1.63 -2.91
N ILE A 396 -10.27 2.30 -3.88
CA ILE A 396 -10.09 3.76 -3.84
C ILE A 396 -11.40 4.55 -3.89
N PRO A 397 -12.30 4.41 -4.88
CA PRO A 397 -13.56 5.16 -4.87
C PRO A 397 -14.41 4.86 -3.64
N ASN A 398 -14.56 3.58 -3.30
CA ASN A 398 -15.37 3.13 -2.16
C ASN A 398 -14.81 3.61 -0.82
N THR A 399 -13.49 3.73 -0.69
CA THR A 399 -12.83 4.24 0.53
C THR A 399 -13.19 5.68 0.78
N TYR A 400 -13.05 6.55 -0.22
CA TYR A 400 -13.39 7.95 -0.09
C TYR A 400 -14.87 8.15 0.22
N GLN A 401 -15.77 7.42 -0.45
CA GLN A 401 -17.20 7.44 -0.13
C GLN A 401 -17.50 6.96 1.30
N ARG A 402 -16.91 5.84 1.71
CA ARG A 402 -17.11 5.27 3.06
C ARG A 402 -16.63 6.22 4.17
N PHE A 403 -15.53 6.93 3.96
CA PHE A 403 -14.94 7.82 4.95
C PHE A 403 -15.41 9.27 4.83
N LEU A 404 -16.30 9.59 3.90
CA LEU A 404 -16.77 10.95 3.68
C LEU A 404 -17.41 11.54 4.94
N ALA A 405 -18.33 10.81 5.59
CA ALA A 405 -19.02 11.28 6.79
C ALA A 405 -18.06 11.59 7.95
N SER A 406 -17.04 10.74 8.19
CA SER A 406 -16.02 10.98 9.22
C SER A 406 -15.12 12.18 8.87
N SER A 407 -14.83 12.37 7.59
CA SER A 407 -14.02 13.49 7.08
C SER A 407 -14.77 14.82 7.16
N VAL A 408 -16.09 14.83 6.90
CA VAL A 408 -16.96 16.00 7.12
C VAL A 408 -17.04 16.34 8.60
N SER A 409 -17.23 15.35 9.47
CA SER A 409 -17.26 15.59 10.93
C SER A 409 -15.95 16.17 11.44
N ARG A 410 -14.81 15.74 10.90
CA ARG A 410 -13.48 16.25 11.24
C ARG A 410 -13.31 17.71 10.82
N ALA A 411 -13.67 18.04 9.58
CA ALA A 411 -13.64 19.41 9.09
C ALA A 411 -14.50 20.34 9.95
N ALA A 412 -15.74 19.94 10.21
CA ALA A 412 -16.70 20.71 11.05
C ALA A 412 -16.20 20.89 12.49
N ALA A 413 -15.58 19.88 13.12
CA ALA A 413 -14.99 20.00 14.46
C ALA A 413 -13.85 21.02 14.52
N GLN A 414 -13.18 21.24 13.38
CA GLN A 414 -12.12 22.25 13.23
C GLN A 414 -12.64 23.60 12.70
N GLY A 415 -13.95 23.71 12.50
CA GLY A 415 -14.61 24.93 12.00
C GLY A 415 -14.35 25.21 10.53
N TYR A 416 -14.21 24.14 9.72
CA TYR A 416 -14.10 24.20 8.27
C TYR A 416 -15.31 23.52 7.63
N ASP A 417 -15.64 23.94 6.41
CA ASP A 417 -16.64 23.29 5.57
C ASP A 417 -16.06 22.05 4.88
N GLY A 418 -16.91 21.22 4.28
CA GLY A 418 -16.51 20.10 3.44
C GLY A 418 -15.92 18.91 4.19
N ALA A 419 -15.01 18.19 3.54
CA ALA A 419 -14.45 16.93 4.03
C ALA A 419 -12.91 16.99 4.12
N ARG A 420 -12.36 16.84 5.33
CA ARG A 420 -10.93 16.78 5.59
C ARG A 420 -10.47 15.32 5.74
N TRP A 421 -9.65 14.85 4.82
CA TRP A 421 -9.11 13.49 4.85
C TRP A 421 -7.97 13.36 5.87
N GLY A 422 -8.08 12.40 6.79
CA GLY A 422 -7.02 12.13 7.77
C GLY A 422 -5.81 11.45 7.11
N LYS A 423 -4.60 11.73 7.58
CA LYS A 423 -3.38 11.08 7.11
C LYS A 423 -3.45 9.57 7.35
N MET A 424 -3.59 9.16 8.59
CA MET A 424 -3.63 7.78 9.03
C MET A 424 -4.98 7.49 9.70
N THR A 425 -5.71 6.51 9.20
CA THR A 425 -7.07 6.21 9.65
C THR A 425 -7.25 4.74 10.03
N ASP A 426 -8.24 4.49 10.86
CA ASP A 426 -8.73 3.16 11.16
C ASP A 426 -9.85 2.73 10.18
N PRO A 427 -10.38 1.50 10.27
CA PRO A 427 -11.47 1.04 9.41
C PRO A 427 -12.78 1.85 9.49
N THR A 428 -12.96 2.68 10.52
CA THR A 428 -14.11 3.58 10.65
C THR A 428 -13.88 4.95 10.00
N GLY A 429 -12.67 5.22 9.53
CA GLY A 429 -12.25 6.52 9.01
C GLY A 429 -11.85 7.52 10.10
N ARG A 430 -11.75 7.10 11.37
CA ARG A 430 -11.23 7.94 12.45
C ARG A 430 -9.74 8.17 12.22
N SER A 431 -9.30 9.42 12.34
CA SER A 431 -7.89 9.77 12.31
C SER A 431 -7.18 9.24 13.56
N ALA A 432 -6.03 8.60 13.36
CA ALA A 432 -5.14 8.28 14.47
C ALA A 432 -4.40 9.55 14.91
N PRO A 433 -4.39 9.89 16.21
CA PRO A 433 -3.56 10.99 16.68
C PRO A 433 -2.10 10.70 16.42
N GLY A 434 -1.43 11.59 15.72
CA GLY A 434 -0.01 11.47 15.44
C GLY A 434 0.61 12.85 15.46
N GLU A 435 1.91 12.97 15.70
CA GLU A 435 2.57 14.26 15.89
C GLU A 435 2.32 15.23 14.73
N ILE A 436 2.32 14.70 13.50
CA ILE A 436 2.12 15.49 12.27
C ILE A 436 0.76 15.26 11.61
N ASN A 437 0.10 14.14 11.90
CA ASN A 437 -1.02 13.60 11.13
C ASN A 437 -2.13 14.60 10.83
N SER A 438 -2.56 15.36 11.84
CA SER A 438 -3.69 16.28 11.70
C SER A 438 -3.32 17.66 11.12
N LEU A 439 -2.03 17.96 11.03
CA LEU A 439 -1.54 19.21 10.43
C LEU A 439 -1.05 19.06 8.99
N LEU A 440 -0.93 17.82 8.48
CA LEU A 440 -0.67 17.57 7.06
C LEU A 440 -1.91 17.83 6.21
N ILE A 441 -1.71 18.42 5.04
CA ILE A 441 -2.80 18.74 4.13
C ILE A 441 -2.57 18.27 2.69
N TRP A 442 -1.37 17.85 2.33
CA TRP A 442 -1.02 17.52 0.94
C TRP A 442 -1.81 16.33 0.37
N GLN A 443 -2.37 15.46 1.23
CA GLN A 443 -3.20 14.34 0.81
C GLN A 443 -4.63 14.74 0.41
N GLN A 444 -5.07 15.96 0.69
CA GLN A 444 -6.44 16.37 0.40
C GLN A 444 -6.78 16.26 -1.10
N PRO A 445 -5.93 16.71 -2.06
CA PRO A 445 -6.24 16.61 -3.48
C PRO A 445 -6.07 15.22 -4.09
N HIS A 446 -5.64 14.20 -3.36
CA HIS A 446 -5.44 12.85 -3.94
C HIS A 446 -6.71 12.31 -4.61
N ALA A 447 -7.87 12.52 -3.99
CA ALA A 447 -9.16 12.12 -4.57
C ALA A 447 -9.38 12.74 -5.96
N MET A 448 -8.96 14.00 -6.16
CA MET A 448 -9.06 14.71 -7.44
C MET A 448 -8.18 14.04 -8.52
N TYR A 449 -6.98 13.62 -8.13
CA TYR A 449 -6.05 12.97 -9.05
C TYR A 449 -6.60 11.62 -9.54
N PHE A 450 -7.10 10.78 -8.62
CA PHE A 450 -7.72 9.50 -8.95
C PHE A 450 -8.95 9.68 -9.85
N ALA A 451 -9.83 10.61 -9.50
CA ALA A 451 -11.05 10.89 -10.25
C ALA A 451 -10.76 11.38 -11.67
N GLU A 452 -9.78 12.28 -11.83
CA GLU A 452 -9.41 12.81 -13.13
C GLU A 452 -8.87 11.72 -14.06
N LEU A 453 -7.98 10.84 -13.57
CA LEU A 453 -7.50 9.70 -14.37
C LEU A 453 -8.62 8.72 -14.70
N GLU A 454 -9.54 8.47 -13.76
CA GLU A 454 -10.66 7.56 -14.02
C GLU A 454 -11.60 8.16 -15.08
N TYR A 455 -11.95 9.45 -14.99
CA TYR A 455 -12.79 10.09 -15.98
C TYR A 455 -12.18 10.11 -17.37
N ARG A 456 -10.87 10.32 -17.47
CA ARG A 456 -10.16 10.29 -18.77
C ARG A 456 -10.22 8.91 -19.43
N SER A 457 -10.17 7.85 -18.63
CA SER A 457 -10.28 6.48 -19.11
C SER A 457 -11.74 6.06 -19.37
N PHE A 458 -12.67 6.62 -18.59
CA PHE A 458 -14.10 6.29 -18.66
C PHE A 458 -14.94 7.58 -18.59
N PRO A 459 -14.98 8.39 -19.70
CA PRO A 459 -15.67 9.67 -19.73
C PRO A 459 -17.19 9.47 -19.86
N CYS A 460 -17.86 9.09 -18.78
CA CYS A 460 -19.29 8.85 -18.71
C CYS A 460 -19.93 9.48 -17.48
N ASN A 461 -21.25 9.59 -17.47
CA ASN A 461 -22.00 10.18 -16.37
C ASN A 461 -21.82 9.37 -15.08
N GLU A 462 -21.74 8.06 -15.17
CA GLU A 462 -21.54 7.17 -14.03
C GLU A 462 -20.23 7.51 -13.28
N THR A 463 -19.15 7.78 -14.01
CA THR A 463 -17.88 8.23 -13.39
C THR A 463 -18.04 9.59 -12.73
N LEU A 464 -18.73 10.53 -13.39
CA LEU A 464 -19.00 11.86 -12.83
C LEU A 464 -19.84 11.76 -11.54
N GLU A 465 -20.89 10.96 -11.55
CA GLU A 465 -21.77 10.77 -10.39
C GLU A 465 -21.06 10.06 -9.23
N SER A 466 -20.21 9.07 -9.53
CA SER A 466 -19.54 8.27 -8.49
C SER A 466 -18.54 9.08 -7.65
N TRP A 467 -17.94 10.13 -8.20
CA TRP A 467 -16.97 10.96 -7.51
C TRP A 467 -17.51 12.30 -7.03
N ASP A 468 -18.71 12.74 -7.49
CA ASP A 468 -19.20 14.10 -7.29
C ASP A 468 -19.23 14.52 -5.82
N GLU A 469 -19.79 13.69 -4.95
CA GLU A 469 -19.93 14.00 -3.53
C GLU A 469 -18.55 14.10 -2.82
N VAL A 470 -17.64 13.21 -3.16
CA VAL A 470 -16.26 13.20 -2.64
C VAL A 470 -15.51 14.45 -3.07
N LEU A 471 -15.55 14.76 -4.39
CA LEU A 471 -14.84 15.94 -4.92
C LEU A 471 -15.43 17.24 -4.42
N THR A 472 -16.77 17.32 -4.32
CA THR A 472 -17.46 18.49 -3.75
C THR A 472 -17.03 18.71 -2.30
N GLY A 473 -17.13 17.70 -1.44
CA GLY A 473 -16.72 17.83 -0.05
C GLY A 473 -15.24 18.17 0.11
N THR A 474 -14.37 17.61 -0.73
CA THR A 474 -12.94 17.93 -0.71
C THR A 474 -12.68 19.37 -1.12
N ALA A 475 -13.32 19.86 -2.20
CA ALA A 475 -13.14 21.22 -2.68
C ALA A 475 -13.71 22.27 -1.72
N ASP A 476 -14.85 21.96 -1.06
CA ASP A 476 -15.41 22.81 -0.01
C ASP A 476 -14.42 22.96 1.16
N PHE A 477 -13.79 21.84 1.59
CA PHE A 477 -12.75 21.91 2.61
C PHE A 477 -11.55 22.74 2.13
N MET A 478 -11.07 22.50 0.93
CA MET A 478 -9.91 23.19 0.38
C MET A 478 -10.15 24.71 0.27
N ALA A 479 -11.35 25.11 -0.11
CA ALA A 479 -11.73 26.53 -0.17
C ALA A 479 -11.88 27.14 1.23
N SER A 480 -12.49 26.42 2.17
CA SER A 480 -12.71 26.88 3.55
C SER A 480 -11.42 26.92 4.38
N TYR A 481 -10.45 26.06 4.09
CA TYR A 481 -9.15 26.01 4.79
C TYR A 481 -8.23 27.18 4.41
N ALA A 482 -8.25 27.60 3.15
CA ALA A 482 -7.43 28.68 2.64
C ALA A 482 -7.84 30.04 3.28
N TRP A 483 -6.88 30.71 3.91
CA TRP A 483 -7.14 31.93 4.66
C TRP A 483 -6.84 33.19 3.85
N TRP A 484 -7.81 34.10 3.75
CA TRP A 484 -7.60 35.38 3.07
C TRP A 484 -6.72 36.33 3.87
N ASN A 485 -5.57 36.66 3.32
CA ASN A 485 -4.62 37.58 3.95
C ASN A 485 -4.85 39.03 3.44
N GLU A 486 -5.45 39.86 4.28
CA GLU A 486 -5.74 41.25 3.96
C GLU A 486 -4.49 42.09 3.62
N THR A 487 -3.31 41.68 4.08
CA THR A 487 -2.06 42.40 3.83
C THR A 487 -1.50 42.11 2.45
N THR A 488 -1.50 40.84 2.04
CA THR A 488 -0.93 40.37 0.77
C THR A 488 -1.97 40.26 -0.35
N GLN A 489 -3.29 40.29 0.02
CA GLN A 489 -4.43 40.13 -0.90
C GLN A 489 -4.40 38.82 -1.66
N VAL A 490 -3.99 37.74 -0.97
CA VAL A 490 -4.01 36.36 -1.47
C VAL A 490 -4.56 35.39 -0.41
N TYR A 491 -4.88 34.16 -0.81
CA TYR A 491 -5.22 33.09 0.11
C TYR A 491 -3.97 32.31 0.50
N ASP A 492 -3.68 32.29 1.79
CA ASP A 492 -2.57 31.55 2.37
C ASP A 492 -3.01 30.15 2.82
N LEU A 493 -2.08 29.17 2.76
CA LEU A 493 -2.18 27.87 3.39
C LEU A 493 -1.30 27.84 4.64
N GLY A 494 -1.91 27.53 5.81
CA GLY A 494 -1.22 27.63 7.12
C GLY A 494 -0.95 29.07 7.57
N PRO A 495 -0.26 29.27 8.73
CA PRO A 495 -0.01 28.28 9.76
C PRO A 495 -1.25 27.94 10.61
N PRO A 496 -1.27 26.86 11.42
CA PRO A 496 -0.25 25.86 11.59
C PRO A 496 -0.39 24.74 10.55
N MET A 497 0.72 24.24 10.04
CA MET A 497 0.73 23.08 9.16
C MET A 497 2.12 22.45 9.05
N TYR A 498 2.15 21.16 8.73
CA TYR A 498 3.35 20.51 8.20
C TYR A 498 3.22 20.38 6.68
N PRO A 499 4.26 20.70 5.92
CA PRO A 499 4.35 20.38 4.51
C PRO A 499 4.71 18.90 4.32
N VAL A 500 4.73 18.41 3.08
CA VAL A 500 5.24 17.08 2.75
C VAL A 500 6.61 16.82 3.37
N SER A 501 7.49 17.81 3.39
CA SER A 501 8.84 17.73 3.99
C SER A 501 8.85 17.72 5.53
N GLU A 502 7.87 17.34 6.20
CA GLU A 502 7.59 17.10 7.63
C GLU A 502 8.54 17.72 8.70
N ASN A 503 9.75 18.12 8.33
CA ASN A 503 10.84 18.58 9.21
C ASN A 503 10.82 20.09 9.49
N THR A 504 9.67 20.76 9.38
CA THR A 504 9.52 22.21 9.56
C THR A 504 8.84 22.56 10.90
N ASN A 505 8.92 23.84 11.29
CA ASN A 505 8.13 24.34 12.41
C ASN A 505 6.69 24.66 11.95
N PRO A 506 5.66 23.95 12.42
CA PRO A 506 4.29 24.15 11.94
C PRO A 506 3.74 25.57 12.20
N ASN A 507 4.20 26.26 13.24
CA ASN A 507 3.79 27.65 13.50
C ASN A 507 4.44 28.67 12.56
N ALA A 508 5.49 28.30 11.83
CA ALA A 508 6.18 29.16 10.90
C ALA A 508 5.98 28.75 9.43
N THR A 509 5.37 27.59 9.21
CA THR A 509 5.15 27.08 7.84
C THR A 509 3.91 27.72 7.24
N VAL A 510 4.11 28.49 6.20
CA VAL A 510 3.06 29.15 5.42
C VAL A 510 3.37 29.00 3.93
N ASN A 511 2.35 28.78 3.12
CA ASN A 511 2.42 28.68 1.66
C ASN A 511 3.54 27.73 1.17
N PRO A 512 3.55 26.44 1.54
CA PRO A 512 4.55 25.54 1.00
C PRO A 512 4.31 25.32 -0.50
N ALA A 513 5.40 25.24 -1.26
CA ALA A 513 5.36 25.30 -2.72
C ALA A 513 4.57 24.14 -3.34
N PHE A 514 4.80 22.91 -2.86
CA PHE A 514 4.10 21.75 -3.42
C PHE A 514 2.61 21.78 -3.09
N GLU A 515 2.24 22.11 -1.86
CA GLU A 515 0.85 22.19 -1.42
C GLU A 515 0.07 23.29 -2.15
N ILE A 516 0.65 24.44 -2.37
CA ILE A 516 0.03 25.51 -3.19
C ILE A 516 -0.24 25.01 -4.62
N ALA A 517 0.75 24.35 -5.25
CA ALA A 517 0.58 23.79 -6.58
C ALA A 517 -0.51 22.70 -6.62
N TYR A 518 -0.50 21.80 -5.65
CA TYR A 518 -1.44 20.70 -5.58
C TYR A 518 -2.85 21.15 -5.21
N TRP A 519 -2.98 22.18 -4.35
CA TRP A 519 -4.26 22.80 -4.04
C TRP A 519 -4.91 23.43 -5.28
N ARG A 520 -4.12 24.14 -6.07
CA ARG A 520 -4.59 24.71 -7.33
C ARG A 520 -5.06 23.63 -8.31
N PHE A 521 -4.26 22.57 -8.47
CA PHE A 521 -4.63 21.40 -9.28
C PHE A 521 -5.96 20.78 -8.81
N GLY A 522 -6.11 20.55 -7.51
CA GLY A 522 -7.33 19.95 -6.96
C GLY A 522 -8.57 20.79 -7.22
N LEU A 523 -8.50 22.12 -6.99
CA LEU A 523 -9.59 23.04 -7.26
C LEU A 523 -9.90 23.13 -8.77
N ASP A 524 -8.89 23.10 -9.66
CA ASP A 524 -9.09 23.04 -11.10
C ASP A 524 -9.89 21.80 -11.50
N VAL A 525 -9.53 20.64 -10.98
CA VAL A 525 -10.26 19.39 -11.25
C VAL A 525 -11.71 19.48 -10.75
N ALA A 526 -11.94 19.95 -9.53
CA ALA A 526 -13.28 20.09 -8.98
C ALA A 526 -14.17 21.05 -9.79
N ILE A 527 -13.62 22.19 -10.22
CA ILE A 527 -14.30 23.18 -11.08
C ILE A 527 -14.66 22.54 -12.42
N GLN A 528 -13.71 21.86 -13.08
CA GLN A 528 -13.94 21.15 -14.33
C GLN A 528 -14.98 20.04 -14.15
N TRP A 529 -15.00 19.39 -12.98
CA TRP A 529 -15.98 18.33 -12.69
C TRP A 529 -17.41 18.84 -12.73
N LYS A 530 -17.68 19.97 -12.05
CA LYS A 530 -18.99 20.64 -12.10
C LYS A 530 -19.36 21.10 -13.52
N GLN A 531 -18.38 21.61 -14.28
CA GLN A 531 -18.60 22.02 -15.68
C GLN A 531 -18.95 20.83 -16.58
N ARG A 532 -18.28 19.67 -16.42
CA ARG A 532 -18.57 18.44 -17.16
C ARG A 532 -20.00 17.94 -16.88
N GLN A 533 -20.49 18.16 -15.66
CA GLN A 533 -21.87 17.82 -15.26
C GLN A 533 -22.89 18.90 -15.64
N ALA A 534 -22.48 20.02 -16.22
CA ALA A 534 -23.30 21.20 -16.46
C ALA A 534 -23.97 21.75 -15.18
N LEU A 535 -23.30 21.63 -14.04
CA LEU A 535 -23.70 22.16 -12.74
C LEU A 535 -23.07 23.52 -12.49
N GLU A 536 -23.67 24.31 -11.58
CA GLU A 536 -23.10 25.56 -11.10
C GLU A 536 -21.81 25.28 -10.31
N VAL A 537 -20.74 26.04 -10.63
CA VAL A 537 -19.48 25.97 -9.92
C VAL A 537 -19.57 26.90 -8.71
N PRO A 538 -19.28 26.42 -7.48
CA PRO A 538 -19.23 27.29 -6.30
C PRO A 538 -18.22 28.43 -6.49
N ALA A 539 -18.67 29.65 -6.22
CA ALA A 539 -17.88 30.87 -6.47
C ALA A 539 -16.58 30.90 -5.61
N ASP A 540 -16.64 30.35 -4.40
CA ASP A 540 -15.51 30.32 -3.48
C ASP A 540 -14.37 29.44 -4.00
N TRP A 541 -14.67 28.31 -4.68
CA TRP A 541 -13.64 27.48 -5.31
C TRP A 541 -12.84 28.25 -6.35
N VAL A 542 -13.55 29.01 -7.20
CA VAL A 542 -12.92 29.84 -8.24
C VAL A 542 -12.12 30.99 -7.59
N THR A 543 -12.71 31.66 -6.60
CA THR A 543 -12.08 32.77 -5.91
C THR A 543 -10.78 32.35 -5.21
N VAL A 544 -10.81 31.24 -4.48
CA VAL A 544 -9.63 30.71 -3.79
C VAL A 544 -8.58 30.27 -4.81
N ARG A 545 -8.94 29.44 -5.80
CA ARG A 545 -8.00 28.99 -6.83
C ARG A 545 -7.27 30.14 -7.53
N ASP A 546 -8.00 31.16 -7.93
CA ASP A 546 -7.45 32.28 -8.70
C ASP A 546 -6.58 33.21 -7.87
N ASN A 547 -6.79 33.25 -6.55
CA ASN A 547 -6.09 34.14 -5.63
C ASN A 547 -5.25 33.38 -4.59
N LEU A 548 -4.92 32.06 -4.80
CA LEU A 548 -3.92 31.40 -3.98
C LEU A 548 -2.58 32.13 -4.03
N ALA A 549 -1.85 32.12 -2.92
CA ALA A 549 -0.50 32.64 -2.85
C ALA A 549 0.37 32.13 -4.02
N PRO A 550 1.30 32.95 -4.54
CA PRO A 550 2.24 32.49 -5.55
C PRO A 550 3.15 31.40 -4.95
N LEU A 551 3.72 30.54 -5.82
CA LEU A 551 4.72 29.56 -5.38
C LEU A 551 5.91 30.30 -4.75
N PRO A 552 6.29 29.98 -3.50
CA PRO A 552 7.36 30.66 -2.81
C PRO A 552 8.70 30.39 -3.47
N LEU A 553 9.52 31.42 -3.55
CA LEU A 553 10.89 31.35 -4.04
C LEU A 553 11.87 31.62 -2.90
N THR A 554 13.09 31.13 -3.06
CA THR A 554 14.22 31.51 -2.20
C THR A 554 14.49 33.03 -2.31
N PRO A 555 15.21 33.64 -1.36
CA PRO A 555 15.49 35.07 -1.42
C PRO A 555 16.21 35.52 -2.71
N GLU A 556 16.98 34.65 -3.33
CA GLU A 556 17.65 34.85 -4.61
C GLU A 556 16.67 34.86 -5.79
N GLY A 557 15.49 34.27 -5.60
CA GLY A 557 14.43 34.18 -6.61
C GLY A 557 14.70 33.19 -7.74
N ASP A 558 15.68 32.32 -7.58
CA ASP A 558 16.17 31.42 -8.61
C ASP A 558 15.69 29.98 -8.46
N THR A 559 15.17 29.57 -7.28
CA THR A 559 14.61 28.26 -7.00
C THR A 559 13.30 28.37 -6.21
N PHE A 560 12.47 27.32 -6.25
CA PHE A 560 11.36 27.20 -5.30
C PHE A 560 11.90 27.03 -3.88
N ALA A 561 11.11 27.50 -2.91
CA ALA A 561 11.34 27.28 -1.50
C ALA A 561 10.38 26.22 -0.95
N VAL A 562 10.76 25.46 0.08
CA VAL A 562 9.85 24.48 0.72
C VAL A 562 8.60 25.21 1.22
N TYR A 563 8.76 26.37 1.87
CA TYR A 563 7.66 27.25 2.26
C TYR A 563 8.11 28.72 2.23
N GLU A 564 7.15 29.65 2.27
CA GLU A 564 7.40 31.08 2.17
C GLU A 564 8.25 31.58 3.33
N GLY A 565 9.32 32.31 2.99
CA GLY A 565 10.22 32.95 3.97
C GLY A 565 11.13 31.99 4.73
N ILE A 566 11.26 30.73 4.31
CA ILE A 566 12.18 29.78 4.93
C ILE A 566 13.61 30.32 4.94
N PRO A 567 14.30 30.37 6.10
CA PRO A 567 15.68 30.86 6.15
C PRO A 567 16.65 29.80 5.65
N ASN A 568 17.71 30.24 4.94
CA ASN A 568 18.84 29.38 4.56
C ASN A 568 18.40 28.07 3.88
N MET A 569 17.50 28.16 2.91
CA MET A 569 16.81 27.04 2.27
C MET A 569 17.73 25.86 1.93
N TRP A 570 18.88 26.10 1.33
CA TRP A 570 19.78 25.06 0.81
C TRP A 570 20.87 24.63 1.81
N GLN A 571 20.54 24.61 3.13
CA GLN A 571 21.44 24.12 4.17
C GLN A 571 21.06 22.72 4.63
N ASN A 572 22.01 21.98 5.21
CA ASN A 572 21.87 20.57 5.59
C ASN A 572 20.62 20.22 6.41
N THR A 573 20.15 21.14 7.27
CA THR A 573 18.94 20.89 8.07
C THR A 573 17.64 21.06 7.30
N THR A 574 17.68 21.67 6.13
CA THR A 574 16.51 21.94 5.27
C THR A 574 16.43 20.94 4.12
N VAL A 575 17.59 20.56 3.56
CA VAL A 575 17.71 19.64 2.43
C VAL A 575 17.71 18.17 2.88
N GLN A 576 16.79 17.85 3.75
CA GLN A 576 16.56 16.53 4.32
C GLN A 576 15.09 16.18 4.22
N ASP A 577 14.74 14.92 4.40
CA ASP A 577 13.38 14.41 4.24
C ASP A 577 12.89 14.50 2.78
N HIS A 578 11.64 14.86 2.54
CA HIS A 578 11.03 14.81 1.21
C HIS A 578 11.37 16.03 0.34
N PRO A 579 11.99 15.86 -0.85
CA PRO A 579 12.24 16.96 -1.81
C PRO A 579 10.97 17.30 -2.63
N ALA A 580 9.86 17.58 -1.94
CA ALA A 580 8.52 17.69 -2.52
C ALA A 580 8.38 18.72 -3.64
N MET A 581 9.25 19.72 -3.69
CA MET A 581 9.25 20.73 -4.76
C MET A 581 9.46 20.11 -6.15
N ALA A 582 10.13 18.95 -6.25
CA ALA A 582 10.26 18.20 -7.50
C ALA A 582 8.89 17.74 -8.03
N GLY A 583 7.95 17.45 -7.13
CA GLY A 583 6.60 17.03 -7.49
C GLY A 583 5.77 18.07 -8.22
N ILE A 584 6.13 19.37 -8.12
CA ILE A 584 5.43 20.47 -8.79
C ILE A 584 5.45 20.31 -10.32
N PHE A 585 6.55 19.77 -10.87
CA PHE A 585 6.69 19.49 -12.29
C PHE A 585 7.28 18.08 -12.50
N GLY A 586 6.48 17.10 -12.20
CA GLY A 586 6.82 15.66 -12.25
C GLY A 586 5.57 14.88 -11.95
N LEU A 587 5.21 14.78 -10.69
CA LEU A 587 3.95 14.20 -10.25
C LEU A 587 2.76 15.03 -10.76
N LEU A 588 2.80 16.37 -10.55
CA LEU A 588 1.75 17.26 -11.05
C LEU A 588 1.98 17.62 -12.52
N PRO A 589 0.90 17.77 -13.29
CA PRO A 589 0.96 18.34 -14.64
C PRO A 589 1.30 19.85 -14.58
N PRO A 590 1.67 20.46 -15.71
CA PRO A 590 1.68 21.92 -15.80
C PRO A 590 0.36 22.52 -15.34
N PRO A 591 0.37 23.68 -14.64
CA PRO A 591 -0.86 24.28 -14.12
C PRO A 591 -1.90 24.51 -15.22
N GLY A 592 -3.13 24.04 -14.99
CA GLY A 592 -4.28 24.28 -15.86
C GLY A 592 -4.82 25.72 -15.77
N SER A 593 -4.55 26.38 -14.64
CA SER A 593 -4.97 27.77 -14.36
C SER A 593 -3.88 28.55 -13.61
N GLY A 594 -4.00 29.86 -13.57
CA GLY A 594 -3.05 30.75 -12.90
C GLY A 594 -1.75 30.94 -13.69
N PRO A 595 -0.67 31.42 -13.04
CA PRO A 595 0.61 31.70 -13.70
C PRO A 595 1.27 30.40 -14.21
N SER A 596 1.82 30.43 -15.40
CA SER A 596 2.68 29.36 -15.91
C SER A 596 3.93 29.22 -15.04
N LEU A 597 4.46 27.99 -14.92
CA LEU A 597 5.72 27.75 -14.24
C LEU A 597 6.88 28.45 -14.97
N ASN A 598 7.74 29.11 -14.20
CA ASN A 598 9.02 29.56 -14.72
C ASN A 598 9.97 28.36 -14.85
N MET A 599 10.16 27.86 -16.07
CA MET A 599 10.96 26.67 -16.33
C MET A 599 12.42 26.83 -15.91
N THR A 600 12.96 28.04 -15.86
CA THR A 600 14.31 28.29 -15.31
C THR A 600 14.33 28.00 -13.80
N VAL A 601 13.30 28.43 -13.07
CA VAL A 601 13.17 28.11 -11.63
C VAL A 601 12.97 26.61 -11.41
N VAL A 602 12.16 25.96 -12.24
CA VAL A 602 11.97 24.49 -12.19
C VAL A 602 13.31 23.78 -12.37
N GLN A 603 14.07 24.13 -13.42
CA GLN A 603 15.38 23.52 -13.70
C GLN A 603 16.37 23.79 -12.57
N ASN A 604 16.50 25.03 -12.12
CA ASN A 604 17.39 25.36 -11.03
C ASN A 604 17.05 24.63 -9.73
N THR A 605 15.75 24.45 -9.45
CA THR A 605 15.29 23.68 -8.29
C THR A 605 15.69 22.21 -8.40
N HIS A 606 15.47 21.60 -9.57
CA HIS A 606 15.91 20.25 -9.88
C HIS A 606 17.43 20.08 -9.69
N ASP A 607 18.22 20.99 -10.28
CA ASP A 607 19.68 20.95 -10.20
C ASP A 607 20.18 21.07 -8.75
N LYS A 608 19.56 21.97 -7.96
CA LYS A 608 19.90 22.16 -6.55
C LYS A 608 19.53 20.92 -5.70
N ILE A 609 18.38 20.29 -5.95
CA ILE A 609 17.99 19.04 -5.29
C ILE A 609 19.02 17.96 -5.61
N THR A 610 19.33 17.76 -6.89
CA THR A 610 20.30 16.74 -7.33
C THR A 610 21.69 16.95 -6.71
N GLN A 611 22.10 18.19 -6.48
CA GLN A 611 23.45 18.52 -5.96
C GLN A 611 23.54 18.52 -4.43
N LEU A 612 22.46 18.90 -3.74
CA LEU A 612 22.54 19.26 -2.32
C LEU A 612 21.62 18.46 -1.41
N TRP A 613 20.54 17.83 -1.96
CA TRP A 613 19.61 17.09 -1.11
C TRP A 613 20.26 15.82 -0.55
N ASP A 614 20.07 15.57 0.73
CA ASP A 614 20.57 14.36 1.37
C ASP A 614 19.64 13.19 1.08
N LEU A 615 19.93 12.44 0.01
CA LEU A 615 19.13 11.29 -0.40
C LEU A 615 19.14 10.15 0.64
N ALA A 616 20.10 10.17 1.57
CA ALA A 616 20.16 9.18 2.65
C ALA A 616 19.03 9.38 3.67
N ASP A 617 18.49 10.59 3.78
CA ASP A 617 17.34 10.91 4.62
C ASP A 617 15.99 10.81 3.88
N CYS A 618 16.00 10.49 2.58
CA CYS A 618 14.80 10.32 1.76
C CYS A 618 14.09 8.98 2.04
N TRP A 619 12.81 8.94 1.68
CA TRP A 619 11.98 7.74 1.75
C TRP A 619 11.89 7.08 0.37
N GLY A 620 11.49 5.80 0.32
CA GLY A 620 11.47 5.05 -0.93
C GLY A 620 10.64 5.67 -2.06
N TRP A 621 9.60 6.45 -1.78
CA TRP A 621 8.77 7.12 -2.80
C TRP A 621 9.36 8.43 -3.34
N ASP A 622 10.36 9.01 -2.69
CA ASP A 622 11.03 10.21 -3.17
C ASP A 622 11.81 9.96 -4.47
N PHE A 623 12.47 8.82 -4.57
CA PHE A 623 13.25 8.45 -5.75
C PHE A 623 12.40 8.42 -7.04
N PRO A 624 11.23 7.74 -7.09
CA PRO A 624 10.37 7.81 -8.27
C PRO A 624 9.77 9.20 -8.49
N MET A 625 9.52 10.01 -7.45
CA MET A 625 9.08 11.40 -7.62
C MET A 625 10.17 12.24 -8.30
N LEU A 626 11.44 12.11 -7.89
CA LEU A 626 12.59 12.75 -8.52
C LEU A 626 12.79 12.26 -9.96
N ALA A 627 12.59 10.96 -10.21
CA ALA A 627 12.65 10.41 -11.55
C ALA A 627 11.57 11.01 -12.47
N MET A 628 10.34 11.15 -12.01
CA MET A 628 9.26 11.78 -12.78
C MET A 628 9.54 13.26 -13.08
N ASN A 629 10.16 13.98 -12.16
CA ASN A 629 10.61 15.36 -12.40
C ASN A 629 11.69 15.40 -13.50
N SER A 630 12.71 14.55 -13.41
CA SER A 630 13.76 14.42 -14.44
C SER A 630 13.18 14.08 -15.81
N LEU A 631 12.21 13.17 -15.90
CA LEU A 631 11.53 12.80 -17.14
C LEU A 631 10.85 14.00 -17.81
N ARG A 632 10.10 14.81 -17.05
CA ARG A 632 9.45 16.00 -17.60
C ARG A 632 10.44 17.09 -18.04
N LEU A 633 11.64 17.10 -17.45
CA LEU A 633 12.74 17.98 -17.86
C LEU A 633 13.55 17.41 -19.04
N GLY A 634 13.22 16.19 -19.50
CA GLY A 634 13.88 15.53 -20.61
C GLY A 634 15.18 14.83 -20.24
N ASP A 635 15.48 14.68 -18.96
CA ASP A 635 16.68 13.98 -18.47
C ASP A 635 16.35 12.52 -18.10
N VAL A 636 16.33 11.67 -19.12
CA VAL A 636 16.03 10.23 -18.98
C VAL A 636 17.14 9.49 -18.20
N GLU A 637 18.39 9.89 -18.37
CA GLU A 637 19.53 9.26 -17.69
C GLU A 637 19.47 9.53 -16.18
N GLN A 638 19.15 10.76 -15.77
CA GLN A 638 18.99 11.10 -14.36
C GLN A 638 17.76 10.40 -13.76
N ALA A 639 16.67 10.26 -14.52
CA ALA A 639 15.51 9.50 -14.07
C ALA A 639 15.84 8.04 -13.77
N ILE A 640 16.59 7.39 -14.67
CA ILE A 640 17.07 6.01 -14.47
C ILE A 640 18.03 5.95 -13.28
N ALA A 641 18.90 6.93 -13.12
CA ALA A 641 19.82 7.00 -11.99
C ALA A 641 19.08 7.01 -10.65
N TYR A 642 18.00 7.81 -10.52
CA TYR A 642 17.16 7.79 -9.32
C TYR A 642 16.44 6.46 -9.11
N LEU A 643 15.88 5.85 -10.16
CA LEU A 643 15.18 4.56 -10.04
C LEU A 643 16.11 3.39 -9.70
N LEU A 644 17.41 3.53 -9.94
CA LEU A 644 18.43 2.53 -9.64
C LEU A 644 19.43 3.02 -8.57
N ASP A 645 19.10 4.08 -7.85
CA ASP A 645 19.96 4.60 -6.78
C ASP A 645 20.25 3.49 -5.75
N PRO A 646 21.49 3.36 -5.26
CA PRO A 646 21.84 2.37 -4.24
C PRO A 646 21.07 2.50 -2.91
N LEU A 647 20.51 3.68 -2.62
CA LEU A 647 19.64 3.91 -1.46
C LEU A 647 18.18 3.50 -1.72
N PHE A 648 17.82 3.24 -2.97
CA PHE A 648 16.52 2.73 -3.39
C PHE A 648 16.63 1.27 -3.82
N GLU A 649 16.90 0.41 -2.87
CA GLU A 649 17.21 -1.00 -3.10
C GLU A 649 15.96 -1.88 -3.09
N PHE A 650 16.00 -2.93 -3.93
CA PHE A 650 15.02 -4.01 -3.97
C PHE A 650 15.73 -5.34 -3.79
N ASP A 651 15.25 -6.17 -2.88
CA ASP A 651 15.84 -7.49 -2.63
C ASP A 651 15.62 -8.49 -3.77
N ASP A 652 16.02 -9.74 -3.55
CA ASP A 652 15.90 -10.85 -4.51
C ASP A 652 14.45 -11.21 -4.85
N ALA A 653 13.52 -10.97 -3.93
CA ALA A 653 12.07 -11.20 -4.13
C ALA A 653 11.32 -9.94 -4.60
N GLY A 654 12.02 -8.80 -4.74
CA GLY A 654 11.47 -7.55 -5.23
C GLY A 654 10.85 -6.65 -4.15
N TYR A 655 11.10 -6.92 -2.88
CA TYR A 655 10.67 -6.02 -1.83
C TYR A 655 11.53 -4.76 -1.80
N PRO A 656 10.92 -3.57 -1.64
CA PRO A 656 11.67 -2.33 -1.43
C PRO A 656 12.25 -2.34 0.00
N VAL A 657 13.54 -2.60 0.13
CA VAL A 657 14.27 -2.75 1.40
C VAL A 657 15.21 -1.59 1.70
N GLY A 658 15.43 -0.72 0.73
CA GLY A 658 16.20 0.50 0.91
C GLY A 658 15.34 1.64 1.42
N GLY A 659 15.94 2.48 2.29
CA GLY A 659 15.29 3.58 2.98
C GLY A 659 15.50 3.46 4.49
N ILE A 660 15.94 4.55 5.11
CA ILE A 660 16.64 4.47 6.38
C ILE A 660 15.69 4.48 7.58
N ARG A 661 14.45 4.92 7.41
CA ARG A 661 13.60 5.30 8.54
C ARG A 661 12.54 4.29 8.92
N VAL A 662 12.27 3.31 8.08
CA VAL A 662 11.15 2.38 8.27
C VAL A 662 11.58 0.94 8.23
N ALA A 663 10.89 0.12 9.01
CA ALA A 663 11.03 -1.32 8.91
C ALA A 663 10.56 -1.77 7.51
N THR A 664 11.40 -2.54 6.84
CA THR A 664 11.10 -3.12 5.53
C THR A 664 10.03 -4.21 5.63
N PRO A 665 9.23 -4.35 4.56
CA PRO A 665 9.23 -3.61 3.30
C PRO A 665 8.42 -2.31 3.38
N TYR A 666 8.70 -1.37 2.42
CA TYR A 666 8.04 -0.08 2.32
C TYR A 666 7.37 0.09 0.94
N PHE A 667 6.13 -0.34 0.80
CA PHE A 667 5.41 -0.46 -0.49
C PHE A 667 5.13 0.86 -1.24
N PRO A 668 5.01 2.04 -0.62
CA PRO A 668 4.98 3.30 -1.38
C PRO A 668 6.14 3.46 -2.37
N GLY A 669 7.29 2.84 -2.07
CA GLY A 669 8.43 2.75 -2.99
C GLY A 669 8.14 1.92 -4.24
N SER A 670 7.54 0.73 -4.09
CA SER A 670 7.17 -0.14 -5.21
C SER A 670 6.10 0.49 -6.10
N GLY A 671 5.03 1.00 -5.50
CA GLY A 671 3.96 1.64 -6.26
C GLY A 671 4.43 2.92 -6.95
N GLY A 672 5.26 3.74 -6.28
CA GLY A 672 5.91 4.90 -6.86
C GLY A 672 6.84 4.53 -8.04
N PHE A 673 7.65 3.47 -7.88
CA PHE A 673 8.48 2.92 -8.96
C PHE A 673 7.64 2.54 -10.18
N LEU A 674 6.55 1.79 -9.98
CA LEU A 674 5.64 1.42 -11.07
C LEU A 674 4.98 2.65 -11.72
N LEU A 675 4.70 3.70 -10.95
CA LEU A 675 4.15 4.95 -11.47
C LEU A 675 5.17 5.66 -12.38
N ALA A 676 6.45 5.76 -11.98
CA ALA A 676 7.51 6.32 -12.79
C ALA A 676 7.77 5.48 -14.06
N MET A 677 7.79 4.15 -13.94
CA MET A 677 7.90 3.25 -15.11
C MET A 677 6.74 3.41 -16.09
N ALA A 678 5.52 3.61 -15.58
CA ALA A 678 4.36 3.89 -16.42
C ALA A 678 4.47 5.26 -17.12
N MET A 679 5.12 6.24 -16.50
CA MET A 679 5.42 7.54 -17.12
C MET A 679 6.46 7.40 -18.21
N MET A 680 7.52 6.60 -18.01
CA MET A 680 8.52 6.30 -19.02
C MET A 680 7.91 5.56 -20.24
N ALA A 681 6.97 4.65 -19.98
CA ALA A 681 6.40 3.79 -21.03
C ALA A 681 5.19 4.40 -21.75
N GLY A 682 4.35 5.15 -21.05
CA GLY A 682 3.08 5.67 -21.55
C GLY A 682 3.01 7.19 -21.70
N GLY A 683 4.09 7.91 -21.34
CA GLY A 683 4.14 9.37 -21.45
C GLY A 683 3.10 10.10 -20.61
N TRP A 684 2.76 11.30 -21.00
CA TRP A 684 1.80 12.20 -20.37
C TRP A 684 1.15 13.12 -21.40
N ASP A 685 0.22 13.98 -20.98
CA ASP A 685 -0.45 14.92 -21.88
C ASP A 685 0.54 15.79 -22.64
N GLY A 686 0.46 15.74 -23.97
CA GLY A 686 1.33 16.46 -24.88
C GLY A 686 2.67 15.78 -25.17
N ASP A 687 2.93 14.63 -24.59
CA ASP A 687 4.12 13.82 -24.87
C ASP A 687 3.81 12.31 -24.76
N GLU A 688 3.58 11.66 -25.88
CA GLU A 688 3.23 10.24 -25.97
C GLU A 688 4.45 9.36 -26.30
N GLY A 689 5.65 9.91 -26.25
CA GLY A 689 6.88 9.19 -26.58
C GLY A 689 7.30 8.17 -25.52
N LEU A 690 8.19 7.24 -25.94
CA LEU A 690 8.91 6.39 -25.02
C LEU A 690 10.11 7.16 -24.44
N HIS A 691 10.23 7.16 -23.12
CA HIS A 691 11.30 7.85 -22.40
C HIS A 691 12.34 6.87 -21.87
N PHE A 692 13.07 6.26 -22.80
CA PHE A 692 14.18 5.34 -22.54
C PHE A 692 15.40 5.72 -23.37
N PRO A 693 16.61 5.32 -22.98
CA PRO A 693 17.80 5.50 -23.81
C PRO A 693 17.59 4.96 -25.23
N ALA A 694 18.04 5.71 -26.23
CA ALA A 694 17.76 5.40 -27.64
C ALA A 694 18.28 4.03 -28.10
N GLU A 695 19.33 3.52 -27.43
CA GLU A 695 19.93 2.21 -27.71
C GLU A 695 19.16 1.04 -27.05
N TRP A 696 18.19 1.31 -26.20
CA TRP A 696 17.38 0.25 -25.58
C TRP A 696 16.32 -0.25 -26.55
N ASN A 697 16.09 -1.55 -26.53
CA ASN A 697 15.02 -2.18 -27.30
C ASN A 697 13.79 -2.35 -26.40
N VAL A 698 12.87 -1.40 -26.50
CA VAL A 698 11.70 -1.30 -25.61
C VAL A 698 10.44 -1.63 -26.39
N LYS A 699 9.59 -2.49 -25.81
CA LYS A 699 8.22 -2.74 -26.30
C LYS A 699 7.24 -2.46 -25.19
N VAL A 700 6.14 -1.81 -25.51
CA VAL A 700 5.09 -1.46 -24.54
C VAL A 700 3.71 -1.78 -25.11
N GLU A 701 2.78 -2.14 -24.22
CA GLU A 701 1.38 -2.39 -24.53
C GLU A 701 0.48 -1.80 -23.46
N GLY A 702 -0.61 -1.14 -23.83
CA GLY A 702 -1.78 -0.87 -23.00
C GLY A 702 -1.66 0.19 -21.91
N PHE A 703 -0.60 1.00 -21.87
CA PHE A 703 -0.43 2.07 -20.90
C PHE A 703 -1.47 3.19 -21.08
N VAL A 704 -1.92 3.76 -19.96
CA VAL A 704 -2.74 4.95 -19.93
C VAL A 704 -1.82 6.17 -19.76
N PRO A 705 -1.89 7.19 -20.63
CA PRO A 705 -1.09 8.41 -20.48
C PRO A 705 -1.33 9.12 -19.15
N GLY A 706 -0.31 9.78 -18.60
CA GLY A 706 -0.41 10.62 -17.42
C GLY A 706 -1.10 11.97 -17.69
N LEU A 707 -1.30 12.72 -16.59
CA LEU A 707 -1.75 14.11 -16.64
C LEU A 707 -0.65 15.03 -17.13
#